data_b54233ad47516045e427cc744b86eead
#
_entry.id   b54233ad47516045e427cc744b86eead
#
_cell.length_a   1.000
_cell.length_b   1.000
_cell.length_c   1.000
_cell.angle_alpha   90.00
_cell.angle_beta   90.00
_cell.angle_gamma   90.00
#
_symmetry.space_group_name_H-M   'P 1'
#
loop_
_entity.id
_entity.type
_entity.pdbx_description
1 polymer ?
#
loop_
_entity_poly.entity_id
_entity_poly.type
_entity_poly.pdbx_seq_one_letter_code
_entity_poly.pdbx_strand_id
1 'polypeptide(L)'
;MNKNTAFVSSDEEIIYIGNENTVREISTSGKVLRTVRIINRRMDETSFSPSDGSEEFIISYKNGVFGKGKIHSSDCKLKSTELKEDGAVKKAVFCFEPYRIHSSDVFVKVIFEARDSDPVIRKYVTISSSAPKKLFIDYIDLEYFVLGADIKMRFSRPDMEKAYLSQFQSALGQPIYINGMYFGCEFPTTDNNIVDNTAHIRYFAGKALKELSNGNEIYISHPTIGGAARSFDMEVVRADFLEYIKGIAKPIYLRTQYNSWYDHMLDITSENIRDSFFEIEKGLSSAGVPPLNSYVVDDGWVDYDKDFWCFNDKFPNELYESSALSKKFSSEFGLWLGPRGGYNLKTDKFGRRMERSGKGGYNRQSRDVCVADQKKKKNVLEFFLDYMEKFDINYWKLDGFLLKSCKNRHHGHPVGGKHGMYCFTDCWENWTDIFEKMHLLREKEGKDLWINQTSYCNASPWHLMYSESFWMQNSGDIGFIDKTTSGEKLGGSDIDRMLTYRDSKYFDFHRKRQYQFPLSNMYNHEPIYGNTAKIHMTDEEFRKYMYMISTRGTAFWELYYSFNLFTPDMWLINADVLSFIRENFSILRNSKLIGESPDTGSVYGYSAWENANGIVSVRNPANKKQSFSFILDRIIGVVEGAENMTCVTVLPYTEKPDERKYSYGDTVSVDLEPHEIRIFKFTNENTAPLKLTEAKFIDEKTVEFRFNSHIAVKK
;
A
#
# COMPACT_ATOMS: atom_id res chain seq x y z
N MET A 1 22.32 -19.44 17.25
CA MET A 1 22.21 -19.93 15.86
C MET A 1 21.75 -18.75 15.01
N ASN A 2 22.46 -18.42 13.95
CA ASN A 2 22.06 -17.35 13.04
C ASN A 2 20.73 -17.75 12.41
N LYS A 3 19.67 -17.06 12.79
CA LYS A 3 18.34 -17.21 12.20
C LYS A 3 18.40 -16.65 10.78
N ASN A 4 17.81 -17.37 9.83
CA ASN A 4 17.67 -17.02 8.39
C ASN A 4 18.96 -17.14 7.56
N THR A 5 19.56 -18.32 7.52
CA THR A 5 20.66 -18.59 6.60
C THR A 5 20.10 -19.19 5.31
N ALA A 6 20.33 -18.51 4.20
CA ALA A 6 20.03 -19.04 2.87
C ALA A 6 21.02 -20.16 2.51
N PHE A 7 20.56 -21.11 1.72
CA PHE A 7 21.39 -22.20 1.23
C PHE A 7 21.06 -22.57 -0.21
N VAL A 8 22.01 -23.16 -0.90
CA VAL A 8 21.86 -23.86 -2.16
C VAL A 8 22.68 -25.14 -2.13
N SER A 9 22.12 -26.25 -2.54
CA SER A 9 22.77 -27.54 -2.59
C SER A 9 22.24 -28.41 -3.70
N SER A 10 22.95 -29.54 -4.00
CA SER A 10 22.52 -30.53 -4.96
C SER A 10 22.68 -31.91 -4.40
N ASP A 11 21.74 -32.79 -4.72
CA ASP A 11 21.80 -34.21 -4.50
C ASP A 11 21.35 -34.89 -5.79
N GLU A 12 22.32 -35.59 -6.46
CA GLU A 12 22.10 -36.15 -7.81
C GLU A 12 21.56 -35.14 -8.80
N GLU A 13 20.30 -35.31 -9.24
CA GLU A 13 19.59 -34.45 -10.21
C GLU A 13 18.63 -33.47 -9.56
N ILE A 14 18.60 -33.39 -8.22
CA ILE A 14 17.74 -32.46 -7.46
C ILE A 14 18.61 -31.31 -6.92
N ILE A 15 18.17 -30.10 -7.19
CA ILE A 15 18.72 -28.87 -6.62
C ILE A 15 17.79 -28.36 -5.54
N TYR A 16 18.35 -28.05 -4.39
CA TYR A 16 17.66 -27.44 -3.25
C TYR A 16 18.11 -25.99 -3.12
N ILE A 17 17.16 -25.07 -3.11
CA ILE A 17 17.44 -23.67 -2.78
C ILE A 17 16.40 -23.18 -1.79
N GLY A 18 16.83 -22.48 -0.76
CA GLY A 18 15.90 -22.03 0.27
C GLY A 18 16.53 -21.31 1.44
N ASN A 19 15.71 -21.14 2.46
CA ASN A 19 16.05 -20.59 3.76
C ASN A 19 15.34 -21.37 4.87
N GLU A 20 15.32 -20.86 6.10
CA GLU A 20 14.63 -21.51 7.21
C GLU A 20 13.10 -21.59 7.07
N ASN A 21 12.48 -20.73 6.22
CA ASN A 21 11.03 -20.65 6.05
C ASN A 21 10.51 -21.50 4.90
N THR A 22 11.25 -21.54 3.79
CA THR A 22 10.81 -22.22 2.57
C THR A 22 11.97 -22.82 1.79
N VAL A 23 11.70 -23.94 1.12
CA VAL A 23 12.67 -24.61 0.22
C VAL A 23 11.98 -24.90 -1.09
N ARG A 24 12.65 -24.69 -2.20
CA ARG A 24 12.23 -25.13 -3.53
C ARG A 24 13.14 -26.25 -4.00
N GLU A 25 12.54 -27.39 -4.33
CA GLU A 25 13.22 -28.55 -4.88
C GLU A 25 13.02 -28.57 -6.40
N ILE A 26 14.11 -28.63 -7.12
CA ILE A 26 14.14 -28.46 -8.57
C ILE A 26 14.84 -29.66 -9.19
N SER A 27 14.14 -30.40 -10.03
CA SER A 27 14.72 -31.51 -10.80
C SER A 27 15.34 -31.02 -12.10
N THR A 28 16.50 -31.61 -12.44
CA THR A 28 17.19 -31.43 -13.72
C THR A 28 17.21 -32.73 -14.55
N SER A 29 16.44 -33.74 -14.11
CA SER A 29 16.37 -35.07 -14.71
C SER A 29 15.93 -35.00 -16.17
N GLY A 30 16.55 -35.81 -17.00
CA GLY A 30 16.29 -35.83 -18.43
C GLY A 30 16.64 -34.51 -19.16
N LYS A 31 17.45 -33.65 -18.55
CA LYS A 31 17.77 -32.30 -19.05
C LYS A 31 16.54 -31.39 -19.14
N VAL A 32 15.52 -31.62 -18.34
CA VAL A 32 14.32 -30.77 -18.20
C VAL A 32 14.33 -30.13 -16.82
N LEU A 33 14.16 -28.81 -16.78
CA LEU A 33 14.06 -28.08 -15.51
C LEU A 33 12.60 -28.11 -15.03
N ARG A 34 12.40 -28.59 -13.79
CA ARG A 34 11.07 -28.65 -13.19
C ARG A 34 11.12 -28.50 -11.67
N THR A 35 10.36 -27.59 -11.12
CA THR A 35 10.07 -27.59 -9.68
C THR A 35 9.23 -28.83 -9.33
N VAL A 36 9.76 -29.68 -8.45
CA VAL A 36 9.08 -30.92 -8.02
C VAL A 36 8.34 -30.72 -6.71
N ARG A 37 8.84 -29.83 -5.85
CA ARG A 37 8.20 -29.55 -4.56
C ARG A 37 8.60 -28.17 -4.05
N ILE A 38 7.65 -27.50 -3.37
CA ILE A 38 7.91 -26.29 -2.59
C ILE A 38 7.49 -26.59 -1.16
N ILE A 39 8.41 -26.47 -0.20
CA ILE A 39 8.24 -26.87 1.19
C ILE A 39 8.04 -25.64 2.05
N ASN A 40 6.97 -25.64 2.83
CA ASN A 40 6.72 -24.68 3.90
C ASN A 40 7.26 -25.23 5.21
N ARG A 41 8.40 -24.72 5.67
CA ARG A 41 9.05 -25.12 6.91
C ARG A 41 8.46 -24.50 8.16
N ARG A 42 7.55 -23.54 8.00
CA ARG A 42 6.85 -22.89 9.12
C ARG A 42 5.60 -23.66 9.58
N MET A 43 5.26 -24.76 8.88
CA MET A 43 4.08 -25.58 9.11
C MET A 43 4.43 -27.08 9.02
N ASP A 44 5.34 -27.55 9.89
CA ASP A 44 5.74 -28.96 9.96
C ASP A 44 6.06 -29.57 8.57
N GLU A 45 6.81 -28.82 7.75
CA GLU A 45 7.20 -29.18 6.40
C GLU A 45 6.03 -29.49 5.43
N THR A 46 4.89 -28.86 5.63
CA THR A 46 3.80 -28.90 4.65
C THR A 46 4.34 -28.48 3.29
N SER A 47 3.98 -29.21 2.24
CA SER A 47 4.49 -28.95 0.91
C SER A 47 3.36 -28.88 -0.13
N PHE A 48 3.73 -28.34 -1.28
CA PHE A 48 2.92 -28.37 -2.47
C PHE A 48 3.80 -28.83 -3.65
N SER A 49 3.30 -29.82 -4.39
CA SER A 49 3.97 -30.33 -5.58
C SER A 49 3.20 -29.90 -6.83
N PRO A 50 3.82 -29.08 -7.70
CA PRO A 50 3.21 -28.78 -8.99
C PRO A 50 2.99 -30.03 -9.81
N SER A 51 1.78 -30.20 -10.38
CA SER A 51 1.43 -31.37 -11.19
C SER A 51 2.03 -31.30 -12.59
N ASP A 52 1.95 -32.40 -13.32
CA ASP A 52 2.42 -32.46 -14.71
C ASP A 52 1.74 -31.38 -15.57
N GLY A 53 2.51 -30.80 -16.49
CA GLY A 53 2.10 -29.63 -17.26
C GLY A 53 2.43 -28.29 -16.62
N SER A 54 3.01 -28.29 -15.41
CA SER A 54 3.60 -27.07 -14.83
C SER A 54 4.87 -26.68 -15.56
N GLU A 55 5.13 -25.36 -15.64
CA GLU A 55 6.25 -24.79 -16.38
C GLU A 55 7.04 -23.79 -15.51
N GLU A 56 8.35 -23.78 -15.66
CA GLU A 56 9.17 -22.76 -15.02
C GLU A 56 9.01 -21.38 -15.67
N PHE A 57 8.71 -21.37 -16.95
CA PHE A 57 8.30 -20.18 -17.69
C PHE A 57 7.52 -20.56 -18.95
N ILE A 58 6.69 -19.60 -19.41
CA ILE A 58 6.13 -19.63 -20.77
C ILE A 58 6.38 -18.28 -21.40
N ILE A 59 7.06 -18.22 -22.53
CA ILE A 59 7.29 -16.97 -23.27
C ILE A 59 6.38 -16.97 -24.50
N SER A 60 5.35 -16.13 -24.49
CA SER A 60 4.49 -15.92 -25.67
C SER A 60 5.13 -14.87 -26.57
N TYR A 61 5.30 -15.18 -27.83
CA TYR A 61 5.96 -14.31 -28.78
C TYR A 61 5.23 -14.16 -30.11
N LYS A 62 5.55 -13.04 -30.79
CA LYS A 62 5.22 -12.80 -32.20
C LYS A 62 6.51 -12.52 -32.96
N ASN A 63 6.71 -13.14 -34.10
CA ASN A 63 7.93 -12.96 -34.88
C ASN A 63 7.56 -12.43 -36.28
N GLY A 64 7.30 -11.11 -36.38
CA GLY A 64 7.06 -10.39 -37.62
C GLY A 64 6.17 -11.15 -38.62
N VAL A 65 6.70 -11.45 -39.78
CA VAL A 65 6.02 -12.17 -40.88
C VAL A 65 5.81 -13.67 -40.53
N PHE A 66 6.51 -14.21 -39.56
CA PHE A 66 6.60 -15.66 -39.28
C PHE A 66 5.63 -16.20 -38.23
N GLY A 67 4.72 -15.36 -37.72
CA GLY A 67 3.64 -15.83 -36.86
C GLY A 67 3.84 -15.62 -35.37
N LYS A 68 3.03 -16.31 -34.57
CA LYS A 68 3.01 -16.30 -33.11
C LYS A 68 3.27 -17.70 -32.57
N GLY A 69 3.87 -17.80 -31.39
CA GLY A 69 4.12 -19.06 -30.71
C GLY A 69 4.37 -18.89 -29.24
N LYS A 70 4.66 -20.00 -28.58
CA LYS A 70 5.07 -20.04 -27.19
C LYS A 70 6.35 -20.86 -27.08
N ILE A 71 7.20 -20.48 -26.14
CA ILE A 71 8.34 -21.26 -25.68
C ILE A 71 7.96 -21.75 -24.28
N HIS A 72 7.81 -23.05 -24.11
CA HIS A 72 7.60 -23.67 -22.80
C HIS A 72 8.96 -24.11 -22.23
N SER A 73 9.12 -24.01 -20.91
CA SER A 73 10.36 -24.48 -20.27
C SER A 73 10.61 -25.96 -20.50
N SER A 74 9.54 -26.76 -20.60
CA SER A 74 9.58 -28.20 -20.93
C SER A 74 10.09 -28.49 -22.34
N ASP A 75 9.96 -27.56 -23.29
CA ASP A 75 10.48 -27.69 -24.65
C ASP A 75 11.99 -27.32 -24.73
N CYS A 76 12.55 -26.77 -23.66
CA CYS A 76 13.92 -26.27 -23.62
C CYS A 76 14.84 -27.28 -22.91
N LYS A 77 15.90 -27.74 -23.61
CA LYS A 77 16.89 -28.62 -23.02
C LYS A 77 17.87 -27.84 -22.13
N LEU A 78 18.06 -28.34 -20.91
CA LEU A 78 19.04 -27.77 -20.00
C LEU A 78 20.47 -28.02 -20.53
N LYS A 79 21.25 -26.94 -20.64
CA LYS A 79 22.64 -26.96 -21.08
C LYS A 79 23.60 -27.07 -19.91
N SER A 80 23.37 -26.29 -18.86
CA SER A 80 24.22 -26.25 -17.65
C SER A 80 23.47 -25.75 -16.44
N THR A 81 23.90 -26.23 -15.27
CA THR A 81 23.49 -25.75 -13.95
C THR A 81 24.72 -25.20 -13.23
N GLU A 82 24.56 -24.06 -12.58
CA GLU A 82 25.61 -23.42 -11.82
C GLU A 82 25.04 -23.01 -10.46
N LEU A 83 25.68 -23.48 -9.37
CA LEU A 83 25.35 -23.07 -8.00
C LEU A 83 26.38 -22.02 -7.56
N LYS A 84 25.88 -20.90 -7.04
CA LYS A 84 26.72 -19.77 -6.61
C LYS A 84 26.41 -19.42 -5.17
N GLU A 85 27.45 -19.21 -4.41
CA GLU A 85 27.41 -18.68 -3.06
C GLU A 85 28.22 -17.39 -3.01
N ASP A 86 27.54 -16.26 -2.91
CA ASP A 86 28.14 -14.95 -2.84
C ASP A 86 27.70 -14.26 -1.53
N GLY A 87 28.47 -14.49 -0.48
CA GLY A 87 28.17 -13.99 0.85
C GLY A 87 26.77 -14.40 1.32
N ALA A 88 25.92 -13.40 1.59
CA ALA A 88 24.54 -13.58 2.02
C ALA A 88 23.58 -14.04 0.90
N VAL A 89 24.03 -14.11 -0.34
CA VAL A 89 23.20 -14.45 -1.51
C VAL A 89 23.57 -15.81 -2.07
N LYS A 90 22.58 -16.69 -2.20
CA LYS A 90 22.72 -18.02 -2.79
C LYS A 90 21.91 -18.08 -4.08
N LYS A 91 22.49 -18.64 -5.15
CA LYS A 91 21.82 -18.72 -6.45
C LYS A 91 21.96 -20.11 -7.07
N ALA A 92 20.89 -20.54 -7.73
CA ALA A 92 20.89 -21.64 -8.68
C ALA A 92 20.60 -21.08 -10.07
N VAL A 93 21.53 -21.20 -10.99
CA VAL A 93 21.44 -20.66 -12.36
C VAL A 93 21.33 -21.81 -13.35
N PHE A 94 20.24 -21.82 -14.11
CA PHE A 94 19.93 -22.83 -15.11
C PHE A 94 19.97 -22.21 -16.50
N CYS A 95 20.93 -22.66 -17.33
CA CYS A 95 21.07 -22.21 -18.71
C CYS A 95 20.51 -23.25 -19.66
N PHE A 96 19.70 -22.84 -20.62
CA PHE A 96 19.15 -23.72 -21.63
C PHE A 96 19.95 -23.69 -22.93
N GLU A 97 19.84 -24.76 -23.74
CA GLU A 97 20.28 -24.74 -25.12
C GLU A 97 19.47 -23.68 -25.91
N PRO A 98 20.02 -23.09 -26.98
CA PRO A 98 19.29 -22.11 -27.76
C PRO A 98 17.99 -22.69 -28.32
N TYR A 99 16.86 -21.99 -28.07
CA TYR A 99 15.57 -22.33 -28.67
C TYR A 99 15.48 -21.68 -30.05
N ARG A 100 15.25 -22.49 -31.09
CA ARG A 100 15.25 -22.03 -32.47
C ARG A 100 13.85 -21.56 -32.89
N ILE A 101 13.74 -20.28 -33.28
CA ILE A 101 12.56 -19.71 -33.91
C ILE A 101 12.96 -19.32 -35.34
N HIS A 102 12.59 -20.11 -36.32
CA HIS A 102 13.01 -19.95 -37.73
C HIS A 102 14.55 -19.80 -37.87
N SER A 103 15.03 -18.61 -38.23
CA SER A 103 16.45 -18.30 -38.36
C SER A 103 17.06 -17.64 -37.13
N SER A 104 16.35 -17.51 -36.07
CA SER A 104 16.78 -16.79 -34.86
C SER A 104 16.91 -17.72 -33.67
N ASP A 105 17.95 -17.55 -32.92
CA ASP A 105 18.16 -18.27 -31.63
C ASP A 105 17.67 -17.40 -30.48
N VAL A 106 16.97 -18.01 -29.53
CA VAL A 106 16.52 -17.41 -28.29
C VAL A 106 17.24 -18.13 -27.14
N PHE A 107 17.92 -17.38 -26.32
CA PHE A 107 18.67 -17.89 -25.16
C PHE A 107 17.90 -17.53 -23.90
N VAL A 108 17.59 -18.52 -23.07
CA VAL A 108 16.87 -18.34 -21.82
C VAL A 108 17.72 -18.84 -20.67
N LYS A 109 17.64 -18.16 -19.51
CA LYS A 109 18.13 -18.66 -18.23
C LYS A 109 17.05 -18.48 -17.19
N VAL A 110 16.99 -19.40 -16.25
CA VAL A 110 16.20 -19.26 -15.00
C VAL A 110 17.17 -19.16 -13.84
N ILE A 111 16.95 -18.17 -12.99
CA ILE A 111 17.80 -17.93 -11.82
C ILE A 111 16.90 -17.95 -10.60
N PHE A 112 17.17 -18.85 -9.66
CA PHE A 112 16.60 -18.80 -8.33
C PHE A 112 17.61 -18.17 -7.39
N GLU A 113 17.10 -17.35 -6.47
CA GLU A 113 17.90 -16.61 -5.50
C GLU A 113 17.25 -16.66 -4.12
N ALA A 114 18.05 -17.06 -3.13
CA ALA A 114 17.72 -16.95 -1.71
C ALA A 114 18.74 -16.05 -1.03
N ARG A 115 18.31 -15.23 -0.08
CA ARG A 115 19.16 -14.29 0.67
C ARG A 115 19.02 -14.54 2.16
N ASP A 116 20.11 -14.36 2.90
CA ASP A 116 20.08 -14.36 4.35
C ASP A 116 19.09 -13.27 4.84
N SER A 117 18.34 -13.59 5.86
CA SER A 117 17.32 -12.71 6.46
C SER A 117 16.12 -12.36 5.57
N ASP A 118 16.02 -12.90 4.35
CA ASP A 118 14.87 -12.71 3.47
C ASP A 118 13.88 -13.89 3.60
N PRO A 119 12.59 -13.68 3.84
CA PRO A 119 11.64 -14.76 4.03
C PRO A 119 11.23 -15.48 2.73
N VAL A 120 11.66 -15.01 1.57
CA VAL A 120 11.22 -15.49 0.26
C VAL A 120 12.37 -16.03 -0.59
N ILE A 121 12.02 -16.85 -1.57
CA ILE A 121 12.88 -17.22 -2.70
C ILE A 121 12.43 -16.42 -3.90
N ARG A 122 13.39 -15.73 -4.57
CA ARG A 122 13.14 -15.03 -5.82
C ARG A 122 13.46 -15.89 -7.02
N LYS A 123 12.74 -15.69 -8.11
CA LYS A 123 13.02 -16.31 -9.40
C LYS A 123 13.02 -15.27 -10.50
N TYR A 124 14.02 -15.29 -11.34
CA TYR A 124 14.18 -14.43 -12.51
C TYR A 124 14.21 -15.28 -13.78
N VAL A 125 13.65 -14.73 -14.86
CA VAL A 125 13.81 -15.25 -16.21
C VAL A 125 14.61 -14.24 -17.02
N THR A 126 15.71 -14.68 -17.65
CA THR A 126 16.48 -13.83 -18.56
C THR A 126 16.33 -14.29 -20.00
N ILE A 127 16.23 -13.33 -20.92
CA ILE A 127 15.99 -13.62 -22.32
C ILE A 127 16.97 -12.78 -23.17
N SER A 128 17.64 -13.44 -24.11
CA SER A 128 18.36 -12.77 -25.19
C SER A 128 18.10 -13.46 -26.53
N SER A 129 18.41 -12.82 -27.64
CA SER A 129 18.17 -13.38 -28.97
C SER A 129 19.16 -12.88 -29.96
N SER A 130 19.50 -13.73 -30.97
CA SER A 130 20.30 -13.31 -32.14
C SER A 130 19.59 -12.27 -33.04
N ALA A 131 18.27 -12.10 -32.87
CA ALA A 131 17.44 -11.13 -33.59
C ALA A 131 16.46 -10.36 -32.70
N PRO A 132 16.92 -9.60 -31.67
CA PRO A 132 16.07 -9.04 -30.65
C PRO A 132 15.07 -7.97 -31.15
N LYS A 133 15.34 -7.32 -32.26
CA LYS A 133 14.43 -6.36 -32.93
C LYS A 133 13.23 -7.04 -33.60
N LYS A 134 13.37 -8.32 -33.99
CA LYS A 134 12.32 -9.09 -34.67
C LYS A 134 11.47 -9.93 -33.75
N LEU A 135 11.94 -10.19 -32.53
CA LEU A 135 11.25 -10.98 -31.52
C LEU A 135 10.38 -10.06 -30.65
N PHE A 136 9.10 -10.03 -30.91
CA PHE A 136 8.12 -9.31 -30.11
C PHE A 136 7.61 -10.25 -29.01
N ILE A 137 7.78 -9.85 -27.76
CA ILE A 137 7.29 -10.57 -26.57
C ILE A 137 5.88 -10.08 -26.25
N ASP A 138 4.92 -10.99 -26.29
CA ASP A 138 3.52 -10.74 -25.95
C ASP A 138 3.38 -10.67 -24.41
N TYR A 139 3.65 -11.81 -23.75
CA TYR A 139 3.71 -11.93 -22.32
C TYR A 139 4.72 -13.00 -21.88
N ILE A 140 5.05 -12.99 -20.62
CA ILE A 140 5.87 -14.01 -19.98
C ILE A 140 5.10 -14.50 -18.76
N ASP A 141 4.78 -15.80 -18.71
CA ASP A 141 4.41 -16.46 -17.47
C ASP A 141 5.72 -16.74 -16.72
N LEU A 142 5.93 -16.01 -15.63
CA LEU A 142 7.12 -16.13 -14.80
C LEU A 142 7.01 -17.31 -13.83
N GLU A 143 5.78 -17.70 -13.48
CA GLU A 143 5.39 -18.94 -12.79
C GLU A 143 4.15 -19.49 -13.47
N TYR A 144 4.10 -20.81 -13.64
CA TYR A 144 2.93 -21.50 -14.18
C TYR A 144 2.79 -22.88 -13.52
N PHE A 145 1.86 -22.99 -12.56
CA PHE A 145 1.63 -24.21 -11.82
C PHE A 145 0.30 -24.85 -12.22
N VAL A 146 0.32 -26.14 -12.50
CA VAL A 146 -0.89 -26.98 -12.53
C VAL A 146 -1.06 -27.55 -11.12
N LEU A 147 -2.22 -27.31 -10.51
CA LEU A 147 -2.53 -27.64 -9.13
C LEU A 147 -3.19 -29.01 -9.05
N GLY A 148 -2.65 -29.91 -8.22
CA GLY A 148 -3.18 -31.24 -7.96
C GLY A 148 -4.41 -31.25 -7.04
N ALA A 149 -4.93 -32.43 -6.79
CA ALA A 149 -6.08 -32.65 -5.90
C ALA A 149 -5.72 -32.52 -4.40
N ASP A 150 -4.44 -32.52 -4.08
CA ASP A 150 -3.88 -32.39 -2.74
C ASP A 150 -3.86 -30.96 -2.20
N ILE A 151 -4.26 -29.97 -3.01
CA ILE A 151 -4.30 -28.57 -2.61
C ILE A 151 -5.47 -28.33 -1.65
N LYS A 152 -5.14 -28.07 -0.38
CA LYS A 152 -6.10 -27.83 0.71
C LYS A 152 -6.57 -26.38 0.78
N MET A 153 -5.70 -25.43 0.35
CA MET A 153 -5.98 -24.00 0.38
C MET A 153 -5.50 -23.36 -0.91
N ARG A 154 -6.37 -22.61 -1.54
CA ARG A 154 -6.03 -21.74 -2.69
C ARG A 154 -6.77 -20.43 -2.61
N PHE A 155 -6.10 -19.38 -2.97
CA PHE A 155 -6.66 -18.03 -3.04
C PHE A 155 -6.03 -17.26 -4.19
N SER A 156 -6.88 -16.67 -5.00
CA SER A 156 -6.58 -15.49 -5.80
C SER A 156 -7.73 -14.53 -5.65
N ARG A 157 -7.48 -13.25 -5.84
CA ARG A 157 -8.55 -12.27 -5.71
C ARG A 157 -9.64 -12.56 -6.75
N PRO A 158 -10.91 -12.62 -6.35
CA PRO A 158 -12.02 -12.91 -7.27
C PRO A 158 -12.24 -11.77 -8.28
N ASP A 159 -12.99 -12.06 -9.36
CA ASP A 159 -13.44 -11.09 -10.37
C ASP A 159 -12.31 -10.43 -11.20
N MET A 160 -11.20 -11.14 -11.46
CA MET A 160 -10.11 -10.62 -12.29
C MET A 160 -10.58 -10.08 -13.65
N GLU A 161 -11.53 -10.73 -14.31
CA GLU A 161 -12.01 -10.25 -15.61
C GLU A 161 -12.75 -8.91 -15.50
N LYS A 162 -13.57 -8.72 -14.46
CA LYS A 162 -14.19 -7.41 -14.17
C LYS A 162 -13.18 -6.37 -13.76
N ALA A 163 -12.11 -6.78 -13.11
CA ALA A 163 -11.03 -5.90 -12.66
C ALA A 163 -10.32 -5.20 -13.82
N TYR A 164 -10.23 -5.81 -15.00
CA TYR A 164 -9.69 -5.15 -16.18
C TYR A 164 -10.58 -4.04 -16.75
N LEU A 165 -11.85 -3.99 -16.37
CA LEU A 165 -12.79 -2.97 -16.82
C LEU A 165 -12.75 -1.70 -15.97
N SER A 166 -12.27 -1.80 -14.73
CA SER A 166 -12.16 -0.69 -13.79
C SER A 166 -10.89 -0.80 -12.97
N GLN A 167 -10.04 0.20 -13.01
CA GLN A 167 -8.82 0.24 -12.20
C GLN A 167 -9.07 0.25 -10.70
N PHE A 168 -10.14 0.89 -10.24
CA PHE A 168 -10.56 0.86 -8.84
C PHE A 168 -10.81 -0.53 -8.29
N GLN A 169 -11.09 -1.49 -9.17
CA GLN A 169 -11.44 -2.87 -8.80
C GLN A 169 -10.42 -3.89 -9.30
N SER A 170 -9.33 -3.42 -9.90
CA SER A 170 -8.32 -4.28 -10.48
C SER A 170 -7.64 -5.14 -9.42
N ALA A 171 -7.52 -6.44 -9.71
CA ALA A 171 -6.72 -7.37 -8.93
C ALA A 171 -5.27 -7.49 -9.41
N LEU A 172 -4.85 -6.65 -10.37
CA LEU A 172 -3.48 -6.65 -10.89
C LEU A 172 -2.47 -6.45 -9.76
N GLY A 173 -1.41 -7.25 -9.77
CA GLY A 173 -0.36 -7.22 -8.76
C GLY A 173 -0.79 -7.71 -7.38
N GLN A 174 -1.96 -8.32 -7.20
CA GLN A 174 -2.30 -8.98 -5.94
C GLN A 174 -1.59 -10.33 -5.84
N PRO A 175 -1.21 -10.81 -4.64
CA PRO A 175 -0.61 -12.14 -4.49
C PRO A 175 -1.62 -13.26 -4.74
N ILE A 176 -1.11 -14.46 -4.98
CA ILE A 176 -1.86 -15.70 -4.90
C ILE A 176 -1.35 -16.55 -3.74
N TYR A 177 -2.25 -17.34 -3.13
CA TYR A 177 -1.90 -18.23 -2.02
C TYR A 177 -2.23 -19.68 -2.36
N ILE A 178 -1.31 -20.58 -2.05
CA ILE A 178 -1.44 -22.02 -2.29
C ILE A 178 -0.86 -22.76 -1.08
N ASN A 179 -1.66 -23.56 -0.38
CA ASN A 179 -1.23 -24.39 0.74
C ASN A 179 -0.38 -23.65 1.80
N GLY A 180 -0.84 -22.47 2.27
CA GLY A 180 -0.13 -21.69 3.26
C GLY A 180 1.17 -21.07 2.75
N MET A 181 1.34 -20.98 1.44
CA MET A 181 2.41 -20.24 0.79
C MET A 181 1.85 -19.09 -0.01
N TYR A 182 2.64 -18.03 -0.19
CA TYR A 182 2.27 -16.87 -0.98
C TYR A 182 3.25 -16.66 -2.14
N PHE A 183 2.68 -16.27 -3.30
CA PHE A 183 3.42 -16.02 -4.54
C PHE A 183 2.99 -14.70 -5.15
N GLY A 184 3.89 -14.05 -5.88
CA GLY A 184 3.64 -12.83 -6.61
C GLY A 184 4.86 -12.38 -7.39
N CYS A 185 4.83 -11.13 -7.89
CA CYS A 185 5.94 -10.54 -8.62
C CYS A 185 6.25 -9.17 -8.04
N GLU A 186 7.52 -8.84 -7.86
CA GLU A 186 7.97 -7.52 -7.38
C GLU A 186 7.77 -6.44 -8.47
N PHE A 187 6.55 -6.38 -9.00
CA PHE A 187 6.10 -5.38 -9.93
C PHE A 187 4.58 -5.16 -9.77
N PRO A 188 4.09 -3.93 -9.75
CA PRO A 188 2.70 -3.66 -9.34
C PRO A 188 1.63 -4.08 -10.34
N THR A 189 1.96 -4.46 -11.58
CA THR A 189 0.96 -4.67 -12.65
C THR A 189 1.16 -6.00 -13.37
N THR A 190 1.23 -7.10 -12.61
CA THR A 190 1.20 -8.46 -13.13
C THR A 190 -0.19 -9.08 -12.98
N ASP A 191 -0.56 -9.98 -13.87
CA ASP A 191 -1.75 -10.81 -13.75
C ASP A 191 -1.40 -12.08 -12.96
N ASN A 192 -1.63 -12.03 -11.64
CA ASN A 192 -1.40 -13.15 -10.74
C ASN A 192 -2.76 -13.78 -10.44
N ASN A 193 -3.02 -14.97 -10.93
CA ASN A 193 -4.34 -15.58 -10.83
C ASN A 193 -4.31 -17.09 -10.73
N ILE A 194 -5.37 -17.64 -10.14
CA ILE A 194 -5.69 -19.07 -10.14
C ILE A 194 -7.00 -19.23 -10.89
N VAL A 195 -6.95 -19.89 -12.05
CA VAL A 195 -8.11 -20.20 -12.87
C VAL A 195 -8.23 -21.71 -12.96
N ASP A 196 -9.35 -22.25 -12.53
CA ASP A 196 -9.57 -23.70 -12.41
C ASP A 196 -8.44 -24.35 -11.58
N ASN A 197 -7.62 -25.18 -12.21
CA ASN A 197 -6.46 -25.82 -11.58
C ASN A 197 -5.12 -25.26 -12.04
N THR A 198 -5.11 -24.03 -12.59
CA THR A 198 -3.88 -23.42 -13.07
C THR A 198 -3.61 -22.10 -12.34
N ALA A 199 -2.44 -21.99 -11.75
CA ALA A 199 -1.96 -20.75 -11.16
C ALA A 199 -0.86 -20.15 -12.05
N HIS A 200 -0.92 -18.86 -12.32
CA HIS A 200 0.12 -18.15 -13.08
C HIS A 200 0.45 -16.79 -12.51
N ILE A 201 1.68 -16.37 -12.76
CA ILE A 201 2.16 -15.00 -12.55
C ILE A 201 2.63 -14.49 -13.90
N ARG A 202 1.85 -13.59 -14.51
CA ARG A 202 2.01 -13.16 -15.90
C ARG A 202 2.37 -11.69 -16.03
N TYR A 203 3.48 -11.44 -16.71
CA TYR A 203 3.93 -10.11 -17.11
C TYR A 203 3.62 -9.87 -18.58
N PHE A 204 2.88 -8.80 -18.89
CA PHE A 204 2.52 -8.42 -20.27
C PHE A 204 3.52 -7.43 -20.85
N ALA A 205 4.43 -7.88 -21.69
CA ALA A 205 5.49 -7.05 -22.26
C ALA A 205 5.01 -6.13 -23.38
N GLY A 206 4.43 -6.70 -24.43
CA GLY A 206 3.91 -5.95 -25.58
C GLY A 206 4.95 -5.18 -26.40
N LYS A 207 6.23 -5.60 -26.34
CA LYS A 207 7.37 -4.92 -26.97
C LYS A 207 8.30 -5.88 -27.70
N ALA A 208 9.09 -5.38 -28.64
CA ALA A 208 10.23 -6.13 -29.17
C ALA A 208 11.25 -6.36 -28.03
N LEU A 209 11.96 -7.50 -28.06
CA LEU A 209 12.92 -7.83 -27.00
C LEU A 209 14.00 -6.75 -26.84
N LYS A 210 14.42 -6.10 -27.92
CA LYS A 210 15.39 -4.98 -27.89
C LYS A 210 14.87 -3.76 -27.12
N GLU A 211 13.57 -3.48 -27.22
CA GLU A 211 12.91 -2.39 -26.48
C GLU A 211 12.67 -2.82 -25.02
N LEU A 212 12.24 -4.06 -24.82
CA LEU A 212 11.99 -4.63 -23.49
C LEU A 212 13.25 -4.66 -22.61
N SER A 213 14.42 -4.90 -23.22
CA SER A 213 15.72 -4.88 -22.53
C SER A 213 16.32 -3.48 -22.37
N ASN A 214 15.57 -2.40 -22.68
CA ASN A 214 16.07 -1.02 -22.68
C ASN A 214 17.36 -0.85 -23.52
N GLY A 215 17.47 -1.62 -24.60
CA GLY A 215 18.65 -1.62 -25.49
C GLY A 215 19.81 -2.52 -25.06
N ASN A 216 19.74 -3.14 -23.87
CA ASN A 216 20.74 -4.10 -23.42
C ASN A 216 20.70 -5.39 -24.25
N GLU A 217 21.74 -6.22 -24.12
CA GLU A 217 21.82 -7.52 -24.82
C GLU A 217 20.87 -8.54 -24.20
N ILE A 218 20.68 -8.48 -22.89
CA ILE A 218 19.89 -9.42 -22.07
C ILE A 218 18.76 -8.65 -21.40
N TYR A 219 17.55 -9.14 -21.55
CA TYR A 219 16.41 -8.78 -20.71
C TYR A 219 16.43 -9.60 -19.43
N ILE A 220 16.20 -8.97 -18.30
CA ILE A 220 16.01 -9.62 -16.98
C ILE A 220 14.61 -9.25 -16.49
N SER A 221 13.81 -10.25 -16.17
CA SER A 221 12.46 -10.01 -15.67
C SER A 221 12.47 -9.41 -14.27
N HIS A 222 11.35 -8.76 -13.89
CA HIS A 222 11.05 -8.59 -12.46
C HIS A 222 11.02 -9.97 -11.79
N PRO A 223 11.48 -10.09 -10.53
CA PRO A 223 11.48 -11.36 -9.84
C PRO A 223 10.06 -11.76 -9.42
N THR A 224 9.73 -13.02 -9.58
CA THR A 224 8.66 -13.62 -8.80
C THR A 224 9.18 -14.04 -7.43
N ILE A 225 8.28 -14.08 -6.45
CA ILE A 225 8.59 -14.51 -5.09
C ILE A 225 7.76 -15.71 -4.70
N GLY A 226 8.34 -16.57 -3.87
CA GLY A 226 7.66 -17.63 -3.15
C GLY A 226 8.05 -17.61 -1.68
N GLY A 227 7.10 -17.47 -0.79
CA GLY A 227 7.30 -17.43 0.64
C GLY A 227 6.31 -18.30 1.40
N ALA A 228 6.56 -18.53 2.68
CA ALA A 228 5.82 -19.44 3.53
C ALA A 228 5.12 -18.74 4.70
N ALA A 229 3.88 -19.14 4.99
CA ALA A 229 3.09 -18.67 6.11
C ALA A 229 3.01 -19.72 7.23
N ARG A 230 2.63 -19.28 8.43
CA ARG A 230 2.53 -20.12 9.66
C ARG A 230 1.22 -20.87 9.81
N SER A 231 0.28 -20.73 8.85
CA SER A 231 -1.03 -21.35 8.92
C SER A 231 -1.68 -21.42 7.54
N PHE A 232 -2.77 -22.22 7.42
CA PHE A 232 -3.71 -22.14 6.29
C PHE A 232 -4.77 -21.04 6.49
N ASP A 233 -4.87 -20.45 7.68
CA ASP A 233 -5.81 -19.36 7.93
C ASP A 233 -5.45 -18.12 7.09
N MET A 234 -6.43 -17.58 6.37
CA MET A 234 -6.24 -16.45 5.45
C MET A 234 -5.69 -15.20 6.12
N GLU A 235 -6.06 -14.94 7.38
CA GLU A 235 -5.58 -13.77 8.10
C GLU A 235 -4.10 -13.93 8.51
N VAL A 236 -3.68 -15.16 8.80
CA VAL A 236 -2.29 -15.47 9.11
C VAL A 236 -1.44 -15.44 7.83
N VAL A 237 -1.92 -16.03 6.73
CA VAL A 237 -1.21 -15.98 5.43
C VAL A 237 -1.05 -14.52 4.97
N ARG A 238 -2.12 -13.73 5.09
CA ARG A 238 -2.08 -12.28 4.82
C ARG A 238 -1.03 -11.57 5.67
N ALA A 239 -1.01 -11.84 6.97
CA ALA A 239 -0.08 -11.19 7.88
C ALA A 239 1.38 -11.51 7.55
N ASP A 240 1.69 -12.77 7.26
CA ASP A 240 3.03 -13.21 6.90
C ASP A 240 3.46 -12.65 5.52
N PHE A 241 2.54 -12.57 4.57
CA PHE A 241 2.77 -11.89 3.29
C PHE A 241 3.02 -10.39 3.49
N LEU A 242 2.23 -9.72 4.31
CA LEU A 242 2.39 -8.28 4.56
C LEU A 242 3.65 -7.96 5.35
N GLU A 243 4.17 -8.90 6.17
CA GLU A 243 5.49 -8.75 6.80
C GLU A 243 6.62 -8.79 5.77
N TYR A 244 6.51 -9.66 4.75
CA TYR A 244 7.42 -9.62 3.60
C TYR A 244 7.31 -8.26 2.86
N ILE A 245 6.11 -7.79 2.56
CA ILE A 245 5.90 -6.47 1.90
C ILE A 245 6.54 -5.34 2.71
N LYS A 246 6.38 -5.34 4.02
CA LYS A 246 7.00 -4.37 4.93
C LYS A 246 8.53 -4.35 4.81
N GLY A 247 9.15 -5.52 4.58
CA GLY A 247 10.60 -5.65 4.39
C GLY A 247 11.14 -5.05 3.10
N ILE A 248 10.32 -4.97 2.05
CA ILE A 248 10.72 -4.43 0.73
C ILE A 248 10.14 -3.06 0.40
N ALA A 249 9.14 -2.60 1.17
CA ALA A 249 8.51 -1.30 1.00
C ALA A 249 9.46 -0.15 1.35
N LYS A 250 9.19 1.04 0.80
CA LYS A 250 9.81 2.27 1.31
C LYS A 250 9.58 2.39 2.80
N PRO A 251 10.58 2.79 3.59
CA PRO A 251 10.43 2.95 5.03
C PRO A 251 9.35 3.97 5.36
N ILE A 252 8.45 3.62 6.27
CA ILE A 252 7.42 4.54 6.77
C ILE A 252 7.67 4.90 8.23
N TYR A 253 7.34 6.14 8.55
CA TYR A 253 7.28 6.70 9.89
C TYR A 253 5.94 7.39 10.09
N LEU A 254 5.60 7.72 11.31
CA LEU A 254 4.40 8.53 11.56
C LEU A 254 4.58 9.91 10.92
N ARG A 255 3.80 10.16 9.87
CA ARG A 255 3.79 11.43 9.15
C ARG A 255 2.52 12.20 9.46
N THR A 256 2.68 13.41 9.96
CA THR A 256 1.59 14.34 10.23
C THR A 256 1.77 15.58 9.37
N GLN A 257 0.73 16.01 8.66
CA GLN A 257 0.79 17.19 7.79
C GLN A 257 -0.58 17.86 7.68
N TYR A 258 -0.58 19.16 7.38
CA TYR A 258 -1.80 19.90 7.03
C TYR A 258 -2.03 19.84 5.53
N ASN A 259 -3.31 19.79 5.11
CA ASN A 259 -3.71 19.85 3.69
C ASN A 259 -4.91 20.79 3.52
N SER A 260 -4.86 21.64 2.50
CA SER A 260 -5.84 22.70 2.25
C SER A 260 -7.16 22.22 1.62
N TRP A 261 -7.32 20.94 1.24
CA TRP A 261 -8.46 20.49 0.44
C TRP A 261 -9.81 20.77 1.10
N TYR A 262 -10.06 20.24 2.29
CA TYR A 262 -11.35 20.44 2.95
C TYR A 262 -11.51 21.81 3.61
N ASP A 263 -10.46 22.63 3.62
CA ASP A 263 -10.55 24.02 4.06
C ASP A 263 -11.12 24.91 2.95
N HIS A 264 -10.57 24.84 1.74
CA HIS A 264 -10.89 25.75 0.64
C HIS A 264 -11.32 25.07 -0.67
N MET A 265 -11.11 23.77 -0.84
CA MET A 265 -11.26 23.06 -2.12
C MET A 265 -10.50 23.80 -3.26
N LEU A 266 -11.15 23.99 -4.40
CA LEU A 266 -10.57 24.69 -5.55
C LEU A 266 -10.41 26.22 -5.38
N ASP A 267 -10.96 26.78 -4.30
CA ASP A 267 -10.95 28.24 -4.08
C ASP A 267 -9.72 28.72 -3.31
N ILE A 268 -8.63 27.94 -3.34
CA ILE A 268 -7.34 28.35 -2.77
C ILE A 268 -6.76 29.55 -3.51
N THR A 269 -6.12 30.44 -2.73
CA THR A 269 -5.32 31.57 -3.20
C THR A 269 -4.04 31.64 -2.35
N SER A 270 -3.00 32.36 -2.82
CA SER A 270 -1.80 32.58 -2.02
C SER A 270 -2.11 33.18 -0.64
N GLU A 271 -3.14 34.05 -0.54
CA GLU A 271 -3.52 34.69 0.69
C GLU A 271 -4.19 33.74 1.67
N ASN A 272 -5.25 33.01 1.27
CA ASN A 272 -5.94 32.13 2.20
C ASN A 272 -5.09 30.91 2.59
N ILE A 273 -4.20 30.43 1.72
CA ILE A 273 -3.22 29.40 2.07
C ILE A 273 -2.25 29.91 3.16
N ARG A 274 -1.72 31.13 2.99
CA ARG A 274 -0.85 31.76 4.01
C ARG A 274 -1.56 31.85 5.36
N ASP A 275 -2.79 32.33 5.37
CA ASP A 275 -3.57 32.54 6.59
C ASP A 275 -3.90 31.20 7.26
N SER A 276 -4.32 30.17 6.49
CA SER A 276 -4.56 28.83 7.01
C SER A 276 -3.29 28.20 7.58
N PHE A 277 -2.17 28.26 6.88
CA PHE A 277 -0.90 27.73 7.37
C PHE A 277 -0.51 28.35 8.71
N PHE A 278 -0.65 29.69 8.81
CA PHE A 278 -0.29 30.43 10.02
C PHE A 278 -1.21 30.10 11.21
N GLU A 279 -2.54 30.12 11.01
CA GLU A 279 -3.49 29.89 12.12
C GLU A 279 -3.53 28.40 12.54
N ILE A 280 -3.35 27.46 11.61
CA ILE A 280 -3.20 26.04 11.95
C ILE A 280 -1.93 25.80 12.77
N GLU A 281 -0.77 26.34 12.33
CA GLU A 281 0.48 26.22 13.10
C GLU A 281 0.34 26.83 14.50
N LYS A 282 -0.29 27.99 14.60
CA LYS A 282 -0.53 28.66 15.88
C LYS A 282 -1.42 27.80 16.81
N GLY A 283 -2.48 27.18 16.28
CA GLY A 283 -3.35 26.29 17.04
C GLY A 283 -2.60 25.04 17.54
N LEU A 284 -1.87 24.39 16.66
CA LEU A 284 -1.08 23.19 16.97
C LEU A 284 0.04 23.48 17.97
N SER A 285 0.86 24.52 17.73
CA SER A 285 1.98 24.86 18.59
C SER A 285 1.54 25.34 19.97
N SER A 286 0.41 26.08 20.08
CA SER A 286 -0.15 26.49 21.37
C SER A 286 -0.63 25.32 22.22
N ALA A 287 -1.02 24.21 21.60
CA ALA A 287 -1.39 22.95 22.25
C ALA A 287 -0.18 22.01 22.49
N GLY A 288 1.04 22.44 22.14
CA GLY A 288 2.27 21.67 22.36
C GLY A 288 2.52 20.57 21.31
N VAL A 289 1.86 20.62 20.15
CA VAL A 289 2.15 19.71 19.04
C VAL A 289 3.50 20.10 18.42
N PRO A 290 4.44 19.18 18.25
CA PRO A 290 5.68 19.43 17.52
C PRO A 290 5.41 19.87 16.07
N PRO A 291 6.36 20.54 15.40
CA PRO A 291 6.22 20.90 13.98
C PRO A 291 5.71 19.74 13.13
N LEU A 292 4.77 20.03 12.24
CA LEU A 292 4.28 19.04 11.28
C LEU A 292 5.39 18.63 10.30
N ASN A 293 5.27 17.46 9.71
CA ASN A 293 6.20 17.06 8.64
C ASN A 293 6.07 17.96 7.41
N SER A 294 4.84 18.34 7.02
CA SER A 294 4.64 19.27 5.89
C SER A 294 3.37 20.08 6.02
N TYR A 295 3.36 21.21 5.30
CA TYR A 295 2.16 21.95 4.89
C TYR A 295 1.93 21.78 3.40
N VAL A 296 0.71 21.40 3.00
CA VAL A 296 0.40 20.95 1.64
C VAL A 296 -0.61 21.88 0.97
N VAL A 297 -0.25 22.37 -0.21
CA VAL A 297 -1.18 23.03 -1.13
C VAL A 297 -1.84 21.96 -2.02
N ASP A 298 -3.15 21.79 -1.91
CA ASP A 298 -3.93 20.84 -2.70
C ASP A 298 -4.34 21.40 -4.07
N ASP A 299 -5.28 20.76 -4.80
CA ASP A 299 -5.77 21.20 -6.13
C ASP A 299 -6.34 22.62 -6.07
N GLY A 300 -6.21 23.35 -7.17
CA GLY A 300 -6.74 24.72 -7.34
C GLY A 300 -5.68 25.76 -7.74
N TRP A 301 -4.40 25.41 -7.77
CA TRP A 301 -3.29 26.28 -8.18
C TRP A 301 -3.01 26.25 -9.69
N VAL A 302 -3.43 25.18 -10.40
CA VAL A 302 -3.15 24.97 -11.82
C VAL A 302 -4.08 25.79 -12.70
N ASP A 303 -3.55 26.44 -13.72
CA ASP A 303 -4.32 27.03 -14.81
C ASP A 303 -4.57 26.00 -15.92
N TYR A 304 -5.74 25.39 -15.89
CA TYR A 304 -6.15 24.38 -16.88
C TYR A 304 -6.52 24.99 -18.25
N ASP A 305 -6.54 26.29 -18.37
CA ASP A 305 -6.80 26.99 -19.66
C ASP A 305 -5.49 27.43 -20.36
N LYS A 306 -4.36 27.34 -19.70
CA LYS A 306 -3.00 27.58 -20.23
C LYS A 306 -2.23 26.27 -20.46
N ASP A 307 -0.93 26.34 -20.39
CA ASP A 307 -0.03 25.19 -20.49
C ASP A 307 -0.07 24.28 -19.26
N PHE A 308 0.54 23.10 -19.39
CA PHE A 308 0.56 22.10 -18.32
C PHE A 308 1.34 22.60 -17.13
N TRP A 309 0.70 22.51 -15.95
CA TRP A 309 1.29 22.90 -14.66
C TRP A 309 1.74 24.34 -14.56
N CYS A 310 1.09 25.24 -15.27
CA CYS A 310 1.23 26.68 -15.07
C CYS A 310 0.39 27.13 -13.89
N PHE A 311 0.87 28.11 -13.16
CA PHE A 311 0.10 28.76 -12.09
C PHE A 311 -1.03 29.60 -12.67
N ASN A 312 -2.17 29.60 -11.98
CA ASN A 312 -3.25 30.53 -12.28
C ASN A 312 -3.02 31.88 -11.57
N ASP A 313 -3.89 32.86 -11.89
CA ASP A 313 -3.74 34.25 -11.42
C ASP A 313 -3.92 34.38 -9.88
N LYS A 314 -4.42 33.33 -9.18
CA LYS A 314 -4.53 33.29 -7.71
C LYS A 314 -3.17 33.06 -7.02
N PHE A 315 -2.15 32.67 -7.77
CA PHE A 315 -0.78 32.43 -7.30
C PHE A 315 0.23 33.29 -8.08
N PRO A 316 0.21 34.61 -7.92
CA PRO A 316 1.04 35.54 -8.72
C PRO A 316 2.55 35.38 -8.46
N ASN A 317 2.92 34.91 -7.25
CA ASN A 317 4.29 34.62 -6.83
C ASN A 317 4.57 33.11 -6.80
N GLU A 318 3.80 32.32 -7.57
CA GLU A 318 3.86 30.87 -7.55
C GLU A 318 3.70 30.29 -6.13
N LEU A 319 4.58 29.39 -5.66
CA LEU A 319 4.51 28.74 -4.35
C LEU A 319 5.63 29.19 -3.39
N TYR A 320 6.41 30.22 -3.75
CA TYR A 320 7.55 30.67 -2.93
C TYR A 320 7.14 31.08 -1.52
N GLU A 321 6.03 31.80 -1.36
CA GLU A 321 5.54 32.22 -0.06
C GLU A 321 5.12 31.04 0.82
N SER A 322 4.38 30.07 0.25
CA SER A 322 3.92 28.87 0.95
C SER A 322 5.09 27.99 1.40
N SER A 323 6.06 27.76 0.52
CA SER A 323 7.28 27.02 0.84
C SER A 323 8.12 27.73 1.93
N ALA A 324 8.31 29.03 1.80
CA ALA A 324 9.06 29.81 2.79
C ALA A 324 8.38 29.80 4.17
N LEU A 325 7.05 29.86 4.20
CA LEU A 325 6.28 29.82 5.44
C LEU A 325 6.37 28.46 6.12
N SER A 326 6.28 27.36 5.37
CA SER A 326 6.46 26.02 5.91
C SER A 326 7.84 25.85 6.57
N LYS A 327 8.91 26.34 5.93
CA LYS A 327 10.27 26.34 6.50
C LYS A 327 10.37 27.15 7.80
N LYS A 328 9.63 28.26 7.89
CA LYS A 328 9.58 29.10 9.10
C LYS A 328 8.99 28.37 10.30
N PHE A 329 8.10 27.41 10.06
CA PHE A 329 7.52 26.52 11.05
C PHE A 329 8.39 25.29 11.36
N SER A 330 9.59 25.20 10.81
CA SER A 330 10.44 24.00 10.85
C SER A 330 9.77 22.77 10.23
N SER A 331 8.92 23.00 9.25
CA SER A 331 8.19 22.00 8.48
C SER A 331 8.62 22.05 7.02
N GLU A 332 8.35 21.00 6.30
CA GLU A 332 8.61 20.90 4.87
C GLU A 332 7.37 21.31 4.05
N PHE A 333 7.53 21.34 2.74
CA PHE A 333 6.47 21.75 1.83
C PHE A 333 5.98 20.58 0.97
N GLY A 334 4.67 20.50 0.76
CA GLY A 334 4.02 19.48 -0.05
C GLY A 334 3.09 20.06 -1.12
N LEU A 335 2.89 19.29 -2.18
CA LEU A 335 2.07 19.73 -3.32
C LEU A 335 1.20 18.61 -3.85
N TRP A 336 -0.04 18.94 -4.22
CA TRP A 336 -0.93 18.10 -5.02
C TRP A 336 -0.64 18.26 -6.51
N LEU A 337 -0.69 17.15 -7.24
CA LEU A 337 -0.65 17.13 -8.70
C LEU A 337 -1.56 16.04 -9.26
N GLY A 338 -2.35 16.39 -10.27
CA GLY A 338 -3.07 15.41 -11.07
C GLY A 338 -2.23 14.92 -12.25
N PRO A 339 -1.68 13.69 -12.25
CA PRO A 339 -0.93 13.16 -13.38
C PRO A 339 -1.67 13.21 -14.72
N ARG A 340 -2.98 13.05 -14.69
CA ARG A 340 -3.87 13.16 -15.86
C ARG A 340 -4.48 14.55 -16.07
N GLY A 341 -4.16 15.55 -15.24
CA GLY A 341 -4.63 16.92 -15.32
C GLY A 341 -5.74 17.30 -14.35
N GLY A 342 -6.05 16.47 -13.34
CA GLY A 342 -7.07 16.74 -12.33
C GLY A 342 -8.46 16.19 -12.67
N TYR A 343 -9.48 16.59 -11.90
CA TYR A 343 -10.84 16.04 -11.94
C TYR A 343 -11.89 16.97 -12.53
N ASN A 344 -11.53 18.19 -12.86
CA ASN A 344 -12.51 19.13 -13.39
C ASN A 344 -12.93 18.78 -14.83
N LEU A 345 -14.08 19.27 -15.26
CA LEU A 345 -14.65 19.02 -16.60
C LEU A 345 -13.80 19.57 -17.76
N LYS A 346 -12.74 20.32 -17.46
CA LYS A 346 -11.83 20.90 -18.45
C LYS A 346 -10.74 19.92 -18.90
N THR A 347 -10.57 18.74 -18.25
CA THR A 347 -9.53 17.77 -18.59
C THR A 347 -9.58 17.30 -20.05
N ASP A 348 -10.77 17.18 -20.64
CA ASP A 348 -10.93 16.85 -22.07
C ASP A 348 -10.31 17.91 -22.97
N LYS A 349 -10.63 19.20 -22.74
CA LYS A 349 -10.06 20.32 -23.51
C LYS A 349 -8.56 20.43 -23.31
N PHE A 350 -8.15 20.29 -22.07
CA PHE A 350 -6.76 20.33 -21.65
C PHE A 350 -5.94 19.21 -22.33
N GLY A 351 -6.38 17.95 -22.27
CA GLY A 351 -5.71 16.83 -22.92
C GLY A 351 -5.55 17.01 -24.43
N ARG A 352 -6.60 17.52 -25.12
CA ARG A 352 -6.54 17.84 -26.56
C ARG A 352 -5.55 18.96 -26.87
N ARG A 353 -5.42 19.96 -25.99
CA ARG A 353 -4.43 21.03 -26.13
C ARG A 353 -3.02 20.49 -25.98
N MET A 354 -2.79 19.66 -24.97
CA MET A 354 -1.51 18.99 -24.72
C MET A 354 -1.04 18.19 -25.94
N GLU A 355 -1.95 17.40 -26.54
CA GLU A 355 -1.65 16.64 -27.75
C GLU A 355 -1.25 17.57 -28.92
N ARG A 356 -1.99 18.66 -29.15
CA ARG A 356 -1.70 19.64 -30.20
C ARG A 356 -0.38 20.39 -29.98
N SER A 357 -0.03 20.71 -28.75
CA SER A 357 1.24 21.37 -28.40
C SER A 357 2.46 20.43 -28.35
N GLY A 358 2.24 19.12 -28.54
CA GLY A 358 3.30 18.12 -28.50
C GLY A 358 3.86 17.82 -27.11
N LYS A 359 3.21 18.28 -26.05
CA LYS A 359 3.62 18.10 -24.64
C LYS A 359 3.08 16.81 -24.00
N GLY A 360 2.24 16.06 -24.70
CA GLY A 360 1.68 14.78 -24.26
C GLY A 360 0.47 14.39 -25.08
N GLY A 361 0.06 13.13 -24.96
CA GLY A 361 -1.02 12.55 -25.73
C GLY A 361 -2.41 12.70 -25.06
N TYR A 362 -3.45 12.67 -25.89
CA TYR A 362 -4.83 12.64 -25.46
C TYR A 362 -5.41 11.22 -25.52
N ASN A 363 -5.84 10.72 -24.38
CA ASN A 363 -6.57 9.44 -24.32
C ASN A 363 -8.06 9.69 -24.61
N ARG A 364 -8.49 9.33 -25.82
CA ARG A 364 -9.88 9.51 -26.27
C ARG A 364 -10.89 8.67 -25.45
N GLN A 365 -10.43 7.56 -24.86
CA GLN A 365 -11.29 6.65 -24.12
C GLN A 365 -11.62 7.19 -22.72
N SER A 366 -10.67 7.81 -22.05
CA SER A 366 -10.86 8.48 -20.75
C SER A 366 -11.24 9.95 -20.90
N ARG A 367 -11.09 10.54 -22.10
CA ARG A 367 -11.34 11.95 -22.41
C ARG A 367 -10.43 12.91 -21.62
N ASP A 368 -9.19 12.51 -21.42
CA ASP A 368 -8.20 13.32 -20.72
C ASP A 368 -6.75 13.00 -21.20
N VAL A 369 -5.76 13.39 -20.44
CA VAL A 369 -4.36 13.17 -20.77
C VAL A 369 -3.97 11.70 -20.69
N CYS A 370 -3.22 11.20 -21.65
CA CYS A 370 -2.62 9.87 -21.58
C CYS A 370 -1.38 9.89 -20.68
N VAL A 371 -1.48 9.34 -19.49
CA VAL A 371 -0.36 9.27 -18.53
C VAL A 371 0.70 8.22 -18.89
N ALA A 372 0.40 7.34 -19.85
CA ALA A 372 1.35 6.37 -20.41
C ALA A 372 2.13 6.92 -21.63
N ASP A 373 1.86 8.15 -22.06
CA ASP A 373 2.54 8.77 -23.21
C ASP A 373 4.02 9.03 -22.92
N GLN A 374 4.91 8.58 -23.81
CA GLN A 374 6.36 8.67 -23.59
C GLN A 374 6.92 10.11 -23.63
N LYS A 375 6.28 11.01 -24.39
CA LYS A 375 6.64 12.44 -24.37
C LYS A 375 6.23 13.06 -23.05
N LYS A 376 5.04 12.69 -22.55
CA LYS A 376 4.57 13.13 -21.24
C LYS A 376 5.50 12.65 -20.13
N LYS A 377 5.95 11.39 -20.15
CA LYS A 377 6.92 10.86 -19.18
C LYS A 377 8.12 11.79 -19.00
N LYS A 378 8.74 12.20 -20.11
CA LYS A 378 9.89 13.10 -20.07
C LYS A 378 9.53 14.44 -19.43
N ASN A 379 8.45 15.07 -19.88
CA ASN A 379 8.03 16.38 -19.39
C ASN A 379 7.63 16.33 -17.91
N VAL A 380 6.98 15.25 -17.45
CA VAL A 380 6.57 15.11 -16.05
C VAL A 380 7.75 14.89 -15.12
N LEU A 381 8.75 14.12 -15.55
CA LEU A 381 9.96 13.94 -14.77
C LEU A 381 10.72 15.26 -14.61
N GLU A 382 10.96 16.00 -15.70
CA GLU A 382 11.60 17.32 -15.67
C GLU A 382 10.84 18.28 -14.74
N PHE A 383 9.51 18.28 -14.81
CA PHE A 383 8.66 19.08 -13.92
C PHE A 383 8.84 18.71 -12.45
N PHE A 384 8.80 17.42 -12.09
CA PHE A 384 8.97 17.00 -10.70
C PHE A 384 10.33 17.42 -10.14
N LEU A 385 11.39 17.16 -10.87
CA LEU A 385 12.74 17.50 -10.42
C LEU A 385 12.93 19.02 -10.27
N ASP A 386 12.46 19.81 -11.24
CA ASP A 386 12.51 21.28 -11.19
C ASP A 386 11.71 21.84 -9.99
N TYR A 387 10.48 21.37 -9.78
CA TYR A 387 9.63 21.86 -8.68
C TYR A 387 10.12 21.40 -7.30
N MET A 388 10.69 20.22 -7.20
CA MET A 388 11.31 19.75 -5.98
C MET A 388 12.51 20.65 -5.59
N GLU A 389 13.35 21.01 -6.54
CA GLU A 389 14.47 21.94 -6.30
C GLU A 389 13.98 23.36 -6.03
N LYS A 390 13.05 23.87 -6.84
CA LYS A 390 12.56 25.26 -6.79
C LYS A 390 11.80 25.60 -5.53
N PHE A 391 10.93 24.71 -5.08
CA PHE A 391 10.04 24.93 -3.93
C PHE A 391 10.36 24.04 -2.73
N ASP A 392 11.41 23.23 -2.82
CA ASP A 392 11.84 22.32 -1.78
C ASP A 392 10.73 21.33 -1.35
N ILE A 393 10.05 20.74 -2.34
CA ILE A 393 8.93 19.82 -2.10
C ILE A 393 9.44 18.48 -1.64
N ASN A 394 8.94 17.97 -0.51
CA ASN A 394 9.23 16.64 0.02
C ASN A 394 8.00 15.73 0.12
N TYR A 395 6.85 16.21 -0.28
CA TYR A 395 5.60 15.44 -0.34
C TYR A 395 4.86 15.70 -1.63
N TRP A 396 4.45 14.62 -2.30
CA TRP A 396 3.59 14.68 -3.46
C TRP A 396 2.30 13.90 -3.25
N LYS A 397 1.16 14.57 -3.37
CA LYS A 397 -0.15 13.93 -3.52
C LYS A 397 -0.43 13.80 -5.00
N LEU A 398 -0.27 12.58 -5.54
CA LEU A 398 -0.43 12.31 -6.98
C LEU A 398 -1.83 11.74 -7.24
N ASP A 399 -2.71 12.57 -7.81
CA ASP A 399 -4.13 12.27 -7.90
C ASP A 399 -4.61 12.01 -9.32
N GLY A 400 -4.95 10.74 -9.59
CA GLY A 400 -5.50 10.31 -10.86
C GLY A 400 -4.45 9.87 -11.88
N PHE A 401 -4.23 8.57 -11.95
CA PHE A 401 -3.32 7.97 -12.92
C PHE A 401 -4.04 7.47 -14.17
N LEU A 402 -4.00 6.20 -14.48
CA LEU A 402 -4.53 5.64 -15.71
C LEU A 402 -5.94 5.08 -15.53
N LEU A 403 -6.98 5.85 -15.84
CA LEU A 403 -8.37 5.42 -15.74
C LEU A 403 -8.70 4.24 -16.67
N LYS A 404 -8.20 4.28 -17.90
CA LYS A 404 -8.37 3.23 -18.92
C LYS A 404 -7.13 3.15 -19.80
N SER A 405 -6.85 1.96 -20.35
CA SER A 405 -5.76 1.78 -21.32
C SER A 405 -5.94 2.71 -22.54
N CYS A 406 -4.87 3.31 -22.98
CA CYS A 406 -4.88 4.13 -24.19
C CYS A 406 -4.63 3.27 -25.43
N LYS A 407 -5.41 3.49 -26.50
CA LYS A 407 -5.29 2.76 -27.78
C LYS A 407 -4.55 3.53 -28.86
N ASN A 408 -4.01 4.70 -28.57
CA ASN A 408 -3.30 5.51 -29.54
C ASN A 408 -1.84 5.08 -29.67
N ARG A 409 -1.46 4.55 -30.84
CA ARG A 409 -0.09 4.08 -31.12
C ARG A 409 0.94 5.19 -31.25
N HIS A 410 0.51 6.44 -31.46
CA HIS A 410 1.40 7.59 -31.60
C HIS A 410 1.93 8.13 -30.25
N HIS A 411 1.45 7.57 -29.13
CA HIS A 411 1.91 7.97 -27.80
C HIS A 411 3.21 7.28 -27.36
N GLY A 412 3.78 6.42 -28.21
CA GLY A 412 5.05 5.76 -27.93
C GLY A 412 4.98 4.59 -26.95
N HIS A 413 3.84 4.37 -26.29
CA HIS A 413 3.59 3.17 -25.47
C HIS A 413 3.02 2.03 -26.32
N PRO A 414 3.20 0.76 -25.95
CA PRO A 414 2.61 -0.37 -26.65
C PRO A 414 1.09 -0.38 -26.50
N VAL A 415 0.40 -0.90 -27.56
CA VAL A 415 -1.06 -0.99 -27.61
C VAL A 415 -1.48 -2.41 -27.87
N GLY A 416 -2.41 -2.93 -27.07
CA GLY A 416 -2.95 -4.29 -27.19
C GLY A 416 -2.74 -5.13 -25.95
N GLY A 417 -2.61 -6.43 -26.14
CA GLY A 417 -2.66 -7.41 -25.06
C GLY A 417 -4.08 -7.66 -24.57
N LYS A 418 -4.25 -8.71 -23.72
CA LYS A 418 -5.52 -8.97 -23.06
C LYS A 418 -5.94 -7.71 -22.29
N HIS A 419 -7.15 -7.21 -22.51
CA HIS A 419 -7.72 -6.03 -21.85
C HIS A 419 -6.88 -4.74 -21.91
N GLY A 420 -5.93 -4.61 -22.86
CA GLY A 420 -5.08 -3.44 -23.01
C GLY A 420 -3.87 -3.44 -22.07
N MET A 421 -3.48 -4.61 -21.57
CA MET A 421 -2.44 -4.78 -20.56
C MET A 421 -1.08 -4.22 -20.93
N TYR A 422 -0.71 -4.18 -22.24
CA TYR A 422 0.56 -3.60 -22.64
C TYR A 422 0.71 -2.13 -22.23
N CYS A 423 -0.39 -1.36 -22.35
CA CYS A 423 -0.41 0.03 -21.94
C CYS A 423 -0.31 0.18 -20.40
N PHE A 424 -0.96 -0.71 -19.65
CA PHE A 424 -0.89 -0.69 -18.18
C PHE A 424 0.51 -1.02 -17.69
N THR A 425 1.11 -2.07 -18.20
CA THR A 425 2.48 -2.47 -17.85
C THR A 425 3.47 -1.35 -18.16
N ASP A 426 3.45 -0.83 -19.38
CA ASP A 426 4.36 0.25 -19.79
C ASP A 426 4.15 1.54 -18.98
N CYS A 427 2.91 1.84 -18.64
CA CYS A 427 2.58 2.97 -17.75
C CYS A 427 3.32 2.85 -16.42
N TRP A 428 3.21 1.70 -15.76
CA TRP A 428 3.81 1.51 -14.44
C TRP A 428 5.33 1.33 -14.47
N GLU A 429 5.90 0.71 -15.52
CA GLU A 429 7.35 0.73 -15.76
C GLU A 429 7.89 2.18 -15.84
N ASN A 430 7.14 3.07 -16.44
CA ASN A 430 7.53 4.47 -16.55
C ASN A 430 7.35 5.25 -15.24
N TRP A 431 6.23 5.05 -14.53
CA TRP A 431 5.97 5.77 -13.29
C TRP A 431 6.85 5.32 -12.13
N THR A 432 7.16 4.02 -12.03
CA THR A 432 8.11 3.54 -11.03
C THR A 432 9.52 4.11 -11.26
N ASP A 433 9.98 4.20 -12.52
CA ASP A 433 11.25 4.86 -12.89
C ASP A 433 11.26 6.36 -12.52
N ILE A 434 10.11 7.05 -12.68
CA ILE A 434 9.97 8.46 -12.25
C ILE A 434 10.11 8.57 -10.74
N PHE A 435 9.39 7.73 -9.98
CA PHE A 435 9.44 7.74 -8.52
C PHE A 435 10.83 7.44 -7.98
N GLU A 436 11.52 6.46 -8.54
CA GLU A 436 12.92 6.17 -8.19
C GLU A 436 13.84 7.37 -8.40
N LYS A 437 13.69 8.08 -9.51
CA LYS A 437 14.50 9.29 -9.80
C LYS A 437 14.18 10.45 -8.84
N MET A 438 12.92 10.60 -8.45
CA MET A 438 12.52 11.59 -7.45
C MET A 438 13.13 11.27 -6.08
N HIS A 439 13.08 10.02 -5.64
CA HIS A 439 13.73 9.57 -4.41
C HIS A 439 15.25 9.77 -4.46
N LEU A 440 15.90 9.37 -5.55
CA LEU A 440 17.34 9.55 -5.73
C LEU A 440 17.79 11.02 -5.67
N LEU A 441 16.97 11.97 -6.14
CA LEU A 441 17.25 13.40 -5.98
C LEU A 441 17.29 13.77 -4.50
N ARG A 442 16.26 13.38 -3.73
CA ARG A 442 16.17 13.73 -2.30
C ARG A 442 17.22 13.01 -1.45
N GLU A 443 17.50 11.75 -1.73
CA GLU A 443 18.57 10.98 -1.08
C GLU A 443 19.95 11.66 -1.23
N LYS A 444 20.26 12.19 -2.42
CA LYS A 444 21.51 12.95 -2.67
C LYS A 444 21.58 14.24 -1.86
N GLU A 445 20.44 14.84 -1.55
CA GLU A 445 20.34 16.05 -0.73
C GLU A 445 20.27 15.74 0.78
N GLY A 446 20.22 14.47 1.17
CA GLY A 446 20.02 14.04 2.56
C GLY A 446 18.64 14.38 3.09
N LYS A 447 17.63 14.45 2.22
CA LYS A 447 16.24 14.77 2.55
C LYS A 447 15.32 13.59 2.31
N ASP A 448 14.20 13.56 3.03
CA ASP A 448 13.13 12.60 2.82
C ASP A 448 12.24 13.01 1.64
N LEU A 449 11.56 12.02 1.06
CA LEU A 449 10.48 12.21 0.13
C LEU A 449 9.34 11.26 0.50
N TRP A 450 8.12 11.77 0.46
CA TRP A 450 6.92 10.96 0.61
C TRP A 450 6.04 11.10 -0.64
N ILE A 451 5.79 10.01 -1.32
CA ILE A 451 4.89 9.93 -2.47
C ILE A 451 3.60 9.25 -2.04
N ASN A 452 2.48 9.95 -2.17
CA ASN A 452 1.15 9.42 -1.94
C ASN A 452 0.44 9.20 -3.28
N GLN A 453 0.24 7.94 -3.64
CA GLN A 453 -0.54 7.59 -4.83
C GLN A 453 -2.02 7.56 -4.47
N THR A 454 -2.84 8.31 -5.21
CA THR A 454 -4.27 8.33 -4.93
C THR A 454 -5.07 7.54 -5.97
N SER A 455 -5.97 8.14 -6.71
CA SER A 455 -6.98 7.46 -7.51
C SER A 455 -6.50 6.91 -8.87
N TYR A 456 -7.27 5.99 -9.40
CA TYR A 456 -7.05 5.32 -10.70
C TYR A 456 -5.75 4.52 -10.77
N CYS A 457 -5.43 3.85 -9.67
CA CYS A 457 -4.37 2.86 -9.55
C CYS A 457 -4.97 1.51 -9.18
N ASN A 458 -4.32 0.42 -9.59
CA ASN A 458 -4.60 -0.90 -9.04
C ASN A 458 -3.95 -1.03 -7.65
N ALA A 459 -4.68 -1.53 -6.67
CA ALA A 459 -4.22 -1.63 -5.28
C ALA A 459 -3.22 -2.78 -5.09
N SER A 460 -2.08 -2.72 -5.75
CA SER A 460 -1.00 -3.69 -5.60
C SER A 460 -0.07 -3.31 -4.45
N PRO A 461 0.26 -4.22 -3.52
CA PRO A 461 1.17 -3.91 -2.43
C PRO A 461 2.61 -3.63 -2.91
N TRP A 462 3.00 -4.09 -4.09
CA TRP A 462 4.32 -3.79 -4.68
C TRP A 462 4.49 -2.35 -5.15
N HIS A 463 3.43 -1.53 -5.18
CA HIS A 463 3.58 -0.07 -5.30
C HIS A 463 4.40 0.53 -4.15
N LEU A 464 4.38 -0.12 -2.99
CA LEU A 464 5.09 0.34 -1.80
C LEU A 464 6.62 0.25 -1.90
N MET A 465 7.14 -0.42 -2.92
CA MET A 465 8.57 -0.34 -3.26
C MET A 465 8.99 1.04 -3.79
N TYR A 466 8.02 1.84 -4.23
CA TYR A 466 8.24 3.10 -4.95
C TYR A 466 7.54 4.31 -4.31
N SER A 467 6.58 4.08 -3.42
CA SER A 467 5.79 5.12 -2.74
C SER A 467 5.45 4.68 -1.33
N GLU A 468 5.21 5.64 -0.43
CA GLU A 468 5.02 5.40 1.00
C GLU A 468 3.56 5.14 1.36
N SER A 469 2.63 5.77 0.66
CA SER A 469 1.19 5.64 0.93
C SER A 469 0.35 5.51 -0.33
N PHE A 470 -0.83 4.93 -0.14
CA PHE A 470 -1.74 4.59 -1.21
C PHE A 470 -3.18 4.84 -0.78
N TRP A 471 -3.97 5.56 -1.60
CA TRP A 471 -5.36 5.82 -1.28
C TRP A 471 -6.22 4.57 -1.38
N MET A 472 -7.13 4.42 -0.42
CA MET A 472 -8.11 3.34 -0.44
C MET A 472 -9.09 3.52 -1.61
N GLN A 473 -8.84 2.79 -2.69
CA GLN A 473 -9.62 2.88 -3.92
C GLN A 473 -11.12 2.65 -3.68
N ASN A 474 -11.97 3.49 -4.25
CA ASN A 474 -13.43 3.49 -4.10
C ASN A 474 -13.97 3.89 -2.71
N SER A 475 -13.18 4.54 -1.88
CA SER A 475 -13.68 4.96 -0.58
C SER A 475 -14.63 6.17 -0.64
N GLY A 476 -14.54 6.96 -1.71
CA GLY A 476 -15.18 8.29 -1.75
C GLY A 476 -14.52 9.27 -0.77
N ASP A 477 -14.96 10.52 -0.76
CA ASP A 477 -14.42 11.54 0.14
C ASP A 477 -15.11 11.52 1.49
N ILE A 478 -16.36 11.99 1.56
CA ILE A 478 -17.20 11.95 2.76
C ILE A 478 -18.48 11.19 2.44
N GLY A 479 -18.97 10.45 3.43
CA GLY A 479 -20.23 9.74 3.32
C GLY A 479 -20.80 9.39 4.68
N PHE A 480 -22.09 9.05 4.69
CA PHE A 480 -22.85 8.74 5.89
C PHE A 480 -23.66 7.47 5.66
N ILE A 481 -23.76 6.63 6.66
CA ILE A 481 -24.64 5.47 6.67
C ILE A 481 -25.69 5.65 7.76
N ASP A 482 -26.95 5.77 7.34
CA ASP A 482 -28.11 5.94 8.23
C ASP A 482 -28.81 4.63 8.58
N LYS A 483 -28.64 3.62 7.73
CA LYS A 483 -29.30 2.32 7.85
C LYS A 483 -28.31 1.19 7.57
N THR A 484 -28.54 0.09 8.26
CA THR A 484 -27.81 -1.16 7.97
C THR A 484 -28.13 -1.69 6.57
N THR A 485 -27.35 -2.67 6.13
CA THR A 485 -27.63 -3.44 4.90
C THR A 485 -28.98 -4.17 4.95
N SER A 486 -29.52 -4.47 6.14
CA SER A 486 -30.87 -5.03 6.36
C SER A 486 -31.96 -3.99 6.48
N GLY A 487 -31.63 -2.68 6.50
CA GLY A 487 -32.59 -1.58 6.52
C GLY A 487 -32.92 -1.03 7.92
N GLU A 488 -32.33 -1.55 9.00
CA GLU A 488 -32.48 -1.01 10.35
C GLU A 488 -31.82 0.37 10.46
N LYS A 489 -32.44 1.32 11.18
CA LYS A 489 -31.82 2.61 11.46
C LYS A 489 -30.68 2.47 12.45
N LEU A 490 -29.51 3.01 12.09
CA LEU A 490 -28.35 3.03 12.96
C LEU A 490 -28.45 4.13 14.04
N GLY A 491 -28.99 5.29 13.72
CA GLY A 491 -29.03 6.43 14.64
C GLY A 491 -27.67 7.09 14.83
N GLY A 492 -27.51 7.74 15.98
CA GLY A 492 -26.26 8.42 16.34
C GLY A 492 -26.09 9.79 15.70
N SER A 493 -24.96 10.43 15.97
CA SER A 493 -24.58 11.73 15.42
C SER A 493 -24.07 11.61 13.97
N ASP A 494 -23.79 12.74 13.33
CA ASP A 494 -23.15 12.77 12.03
C ASP A 494 -21.80 12.05 12.04
N ILE A 495 -21.07 12.18 13.14
CA ILE A 495 -19.78 11.51 13.33
C ILE A 495 -19.94 10.00 13.44
N ASP A 496 -20.95 9.51 14.15
CA ASP A 496 -21.24 8.07 14.22
C ASP A 496 -21.57 7.49 12.84
N ARG A 497 -22.35 8.20 12.04
CA ARG A 497 -22.73 7.80 10.69
C ARG A 497 -21.54 7.87 9.71
N MET A 498 -20.69 8.88 9.86
CA MET A 498 -19.46 9.03 9.08
C MET A 498 -18.43 7.94 9.42
N LEU A 499 -18.17 7.68 10.71
CA LEU A 499 -17.30 6.58 11.12
C LEU A 499 -17.81 5.24 10.60
N THR A 500 -19.12 4.97 10.69
CA THR A 500 -19.72 3.76 10.13
C THR A 500 -19.48 3.66 8.62
N TYR A 501 -19.63 4.76 7.87
CA TYR A 501 -19.35 4.79 6.44
C TYR A 501 -17.87 4.52 6.15
N ARG A 502 -16.97 5.25 6.80
CA ARG A 502 -15.52 5.13 6.57
C ARG A 502 -15.00 3.75 6.90
N ASP A 503 -15.34 3.24 8.08
CA ASP A 503 -14.89 1.91 8.50
C ASP A 503 -15.48 0.80 7.65
N SER A 504 -16.73 0.94 7.15
CA SER A 504 -17.30 -0.01 6.20
C SER A 504 -16.48 -0.12 4.90
N LYS A 505 -15.78 0.96 4.48
CA LYS A 505 -14.92 0.93 3.31
C LYS A 505 -13.64 0.14 3.56
N TYR A 506 -13.07 0.18 4.77
CA TYR A 506 -11.95 -0.68 5.17
C TYR A 506 -12.35 -2.16 5.14
N PHE A 507 -13.55 -2.49 5.67
CA PHE A 507 -14.10 -3.85 5.61
C PHE A 507 -14.39 -4.30 4.17
N ASP A 508 -15.01 -3.45 3.34
CA ASP A 508 -15.24 -3.74 1.92
C ASP A 508 -13.91 -4.01 1.20
N PHE A 509 -12.88 -3.21 1.43
CA PHE A 509 -11.58 -3.36 0.80
C PHE A 509 -10.87 -4.65 1.21
N HIS A 510 -10.75 -4.91 2.52
CA HIS A 510 -9.95 -6.02 3.03
C HIS A 510 -10.70 -7.34 3.14
N ARG A 511 -11.98 -7.33 3.52
CA ARG A 511 -12.77 -8.55 3.77
C ARG A 511 -13.61 -8.97 2.57
N LYS A 512 -14.36 -8.04 1.98
CA LYS A 512 -15.24 -8.35 0.86
C LYS A 512 -14.50 -8.44 -0.46
N ARG A 513 -13.66 -7.47 -0.77
CA ARG A 513 -12.85 -7.44 -2.00
C ARG A 513 -11.51 -8.15 -1.85
N GLN A 514 -11.14 -8.50 -0.64
CA GLN A 514 -9.97 -9.29 -0.29
C GLN A 514 -8.65 -8.73 -0.84
N TYR A 515 -8.47 -7.41 -0.87
CA TYR A 515 -7.19 -6.80 -1.19
C TYR A 515 -6.17 -7.12 -0.09
N GLN A 516 -5.01 -7.56 -0.51
CA GLN A 516 -3.87 -7.82 0.34
C GLN A 516 -2.98 -6.57 0.34
N PHE A 517 -3.22 -5.68 1.29
CA PHE A 517 -2.54 -4.38 1.39
C PHE A 517 -2.42 -3.96 2.87
N PRO A 518 -1.26 -3.42 3.34
CA PRO A 518 -1.11 -3.06 4.75
C PRO A 518 -1.91 -1.79 5.11
N LEU A 519 -2.61 -1.82 6.24
CA LEU A 519 -3.35 -0.66 6.75
C LEU A 519 -2.43 0.53 7.06
N SER A 520 -1.20 0.26 7.49
CA SER A 520 -0.22 1.30 7.81
C SER A 520 0.14 2.22 6.64
N ASN A 521 0.09 1.70 5.42
CA ASN A 521 0.36 2.46 4.21
C ASN A 521 -0.92 2.96 3.51
N MET A 522 -2.10 2.66 4.11
CA MET A 522 -3.38 3.09 3.56
C MET A 522 -3.63 4.55 3.90
N TYR A 523 -3.91 5.33 2.87
CA TYR A 523 -4.35 6.70 3.00
C TYR A 523 -5.86 6.78 2.73
N ASN A 524 -6.55 7.56 3.55
CA ASN A 524 -7.97 7.85 3.39
C ASN A 524 -8.24 9.22 4.00
N HIS A 525 -8.63 10.24 3.22
CA HIS A 525 -8.83 11.63 3.65
C HIS A 525 -9.29 11.77 5.11
N GLU A 526 -8.39 11.76 6.07
CA GLU A 526 -8.66 11.84 7.51
C GLU A 526 -7.40 12.25 8.30
N PRO A 527 -7.59 12.99 9.41
CA PRO A 527 -8.87 13.46 9.97
C PRO A 527 -9.45 14.66 9.19
N ILE A 528 -10.78 14.70 9.10
CA ILE A 528 -11.50 15.80 8.43
C ILE A 528 -12.28 16.61 9.46
N TYR A 529 -11.94 17.89 9.61
CA TYR A 529 -12.74 18.91 10.29
C TYR A 529 -12.54 20.26 9.59
N GLY A 530 -13.04 20.37 8.37
CA GLY A 530 -12.86 21.50 7.46
C GLY A 530 -14.19 22.09 7.00
N ASN A 531 -14.17 23.36 6.67
CA ASN A 531 -15.35 24.17 6.29
C ASN A 531 -16.18 23.54 5.17
N THR A 532 -15.52 22.95 4.18
CA THR A 532 -16.20 22.39 3.01
C THR A 532 -16.80 21.01 3.27
N ALA A 533 -16.42 20.36 4.35
CA ALA A 533 -16.97 19.07 4.77
C ALA A 533 -18.39 19.19 5.33
N LYS A 534 -18.76 20.36 5.83
CA LYS A 534 -20.08 20.66 6.43
C LYS A 534 -20.44 19.71 7.59
N ILE A 535 -19.45 19.37 8.39
CA ILE A 535 -19.59 18.54 9.59
C ILE A 535 -19.33 19.44 10.79
N HIS A 536 -20.19 19.31 11.81
CA HIS A 536 -20.00 19.96 13.10
C HIS A 536 -19.81 18.91 14.18
N MET A 537 -18.84 19.11 15.02
CA MET A 537 -18.48 18.21 16.12
C MET A 537 -18.49 18.98 17.44
N THR A 538 -19.01 18.35 18.48
CA THR A 538 -18.68 18.72 19.86
C THR A 538 -17.25 18.25 20.20
N ASP A 539 -16.64 18.78 21.26
CA ASP A 539 -15.31 18.36 21.70
C ASP A 539 -15.24 16.85 21.98
N GLU A 540 -16.30 16.30 22.57
CA GLU A 540 -16.38 14.85 22.85
C GLU A 540 -16.53 14.01 21.58
N GLU A 541 -17.29 14.46 20.57
CA GLU A 541 -17.39 13.79 19.27
C GLU A 541 -16.07 13.86 18.52
N PHE A 542 -15.38 15.00 18.56
CA PHE A 542 -14.04 15.14 17.98
C PHE A 542 -13.05 14.18 18.65
N ARG A 543 -13.09 14.07 19.98
CA ARG A 543 -12.28 13.14 20.74
C ARG A 543 -12.53 11.69 20.33
N LYS A 544 -13.79 11.24 20.31
CA LYS A 544 -14.17 9.89 19.86
C LYS A 544 -13.70 9.59 18.45
N TYR A 545 -13.91 10.54 17.54
CA TYR A 545 -13.49 10.43 16.13
C TYR A 545 -11.98 10.23 16.03
N MET A 546 -11.20 11.12 16.61
CA MET A 546 -9.75 11.10 16.54
C MET A 546 -9.15 9.83 17.14
N TYR A 547 -9.63 9.38 18.30
CA TYR A 547 -9.17 8.15 18.92
C TYR A 547 -9.57 6.90 18.10
N MET A 548 -10.79 6.84 17.56
CA MET A 548 -11.21 5.69 16.74
C MET A 548 -10.34 5.54 15.49
N ILE A 549 -10.14 6.63 14.75
CA ILE A 549 -9.32 6.58 13.55
C ILE A 549 -7.85 6.29 13.83
N SER A 550 -7.33 6.63 15.03
CA SER A 550 -5.95 6.33 15.41
C SER A 550 -5.67 4.82 15.43
N THR A 551 -6.67 4.02 15.75
CA THR A 551 -6.54 2.55 15.86
C THR A 551 -6.51 1.84 14.50
N ARG A 552 -6.82 2.53 13.40
CA ARG A 552 -6.64 1.99 12.04
C ARG A 552 -5.18 1.76 11.70
N GLY A 553 -4.25 2.43 12.41
CA GLY A 553 -2.83 2.19 12.33
C GLY A 553 -2.13 2.80 11.12
N THR A 554 -2.78 3.74 10.41
CA THR A 554 -2.14 4.45 9.30
C THR A 554 -0.93 5.25 9.76
N ALA A 555 0.16 5.20 8.99
CA ALA A 555 1.33 6.04 9.20
C ALA A 555 1.10 7.49 8.75
N PHE A 556 0.08 7.72 7.94
CA PHE A 556 -0.12 8.97 7.23
C PHE A 556 -1.35 9.70 7.75
N TRP A 557 -1.13 10.82 8.43
CA TRP A 557 -2.13 11.69 9.03
C TRP A 557 -2.15 13.03 8.32
N GLU A 558 -3.12 13.21 7.45
CA GLU A 558 -3.31 14.44 6.70
C GLU A 558 -4.44 15.26 7.34
N LEU A 559 -4.08 16.30 8.09
CA LEU A 559 -4.99 17.14 8.86
C LEU A 559 -5.75 18.07 7.91
N TYR A 560 -6.98 17.71 7.59
CA TYR A 560 -7.90 18.50 6.77
C TYR A 560 -8.73 19.42 7.66
N TYR A 561 -8.09 20.43 8.22
CA TYR A 561 -8.64 21.29 9.24
C TYR A 561 -8.92 22.70 8.72
N SER A 562 -10.01 23.31 9.22
CA SER A 562 -10.24 24.75 9.14
C SER A 562 -10.16 25.33 10.54
N PHE A 563 -9.20 26.21 10.78
CA PHE A 563 -8.86 26.73 12.11
C PHE A 563 -10.04 27.39 12.84
N ASN A 564 -10.95 28.02 12.09
CA ASN A 564 -12.14 28.70 12.61
C ASN A 564 -13.20 27.75 13.21
N LEU A 565 -13.09 26.44 12.98
CA LEU A 565 -13.99 25.41 13.56
C LEU A 565 -13.50 24.90 14.92
N PHE A 566 -12.24 25.13 15.25
CA PHE A 566 -11.61 24.56 16.44
C PHE A 566 -11.88 25.37 17.69
N THR A 567 -12.32 24.69 18.75
CA THR A 567 -12.30 25.21 20.11
C THR A 567 -10.89 25.06 20.71
N PRO A 568 -10.55 25.79 21.78
CA PRO A 568 -9.29 25.56 22.51
C PRO A 568 -9.14 24.10 22.97
N ASP A 569 -10.22 23.47 23.43
CA ASP A 569 -10.23 22.07 23.90
C ASP A 569 -9.97 21.08 22.74
N MET A 570 -10.47 21.34 21.53
CA MET A 570 -10.19 20.52 20.35
C MET A 570 -8.71 20.53 19.95
N TRP A 571 -8.00 21.66 20.11
CA TRP A 571 -6.56 21.69 19.88
C TRP A 571 -5.81 20.82 20.88
N LEU A 572 -6.22 20.82 22.15
CA LEU A 572 -5.65 19.96 23.19
C LEU A 572 -5.97 18.48 22.94
N ILE A 573 -7.20 18.16 22.55
CA ILE A 573 -7.60 16.80 22.18
C ILE A 573 -6.75 16.29 21.00
N ASN A 574 -6.56 17.14 19.98
CA ASN A 574 -5.72 16.79 18.83
C ASN A 574 -4.26 16.51 19.27
N ALA A 575 -3.71 17.33 20.16
CA ALA A 575 -2.36 17.14 20.69
C ALA A 575 -2.24 15.82 21.47
N ASP A 576 -3.21 15.50 22.32
CA ASP A 576 -3.28 14.27 23.11
C ASP A 576 -3.31 13.03 22.20
N VAL A 577 -4.18 13.03 21.17
CA VAL A 577 -4.27 11.90 20.24
C VAL A 577 -3.02 11.76 19.38
N LEU A 578 -2.43 12.84 18.90
CA LEU A 578 -1.17 12.77 18.16
C LEU A 578 0.00 12.26 19.03
N SER A 579 0.02 12.61 20.33
CA SER A 579 0.98 12.05 21.28
C SER A 579 0.75 10.54 21.48
N PHE A 580 -0.51 10.13 21.72
CA PHE A 580 -0.88 8.73 21.86
C PHE A 580 -0.43 7.89 20.64
N ILE A 581 -0.65 8.41 19.43
CA ILE A 581 -0.24 7.72 18.20
C ILE A 581 1.29 7.62 18.14
N ARG A 582 1.99 8.72 18.42
CA ARG A 582 3.47 8.76 18.36
C ARG A 582 4.11 7.78 19.32
N GLU A 583 3.60 7.70 20.53
CA GLU A 583 4.09 6.79 21.58
C GLU A 583 3.80 5.31 21.26
N ASN A 584 2.75 5.04 20.51
CA ASN A 584 2.29 3.68 20.23
C ASN A 584 2.37 3.28 18.75
N PHE A 585 3.05 4.05 17.92
CA PHE A 585 3.06 3.82 16.47
C PHE A 585 3.68 2.48 16.08
N SER A 586 4.69 1.99 16.81
CA SER A 586 5.29 0.67 16.55
C SER A 586 4.26 -0.46 16.70
N ILE A 587 3.30 -0.31 17.61
CA ILE A 587 2.17 -1.23 17.79
C ILE A 587 1.10 -0.98 16.73
N LEU A 588 0.61 0.27 16.65
CA LEU A 588 -0.54 0.65 15.80
C LEU A 588 -0.32 0.33 14.32
N ARG A 589 0.90 0.48 13.82
CA ARG A 589 1.24 0.16 12.42
C ARG A 589 0.98 -1.30 12.01
N ASN A 590 0.76 -2.20 12.95
CA ASN A 590 0.44 -3.60 12.72
C ASN A 590 -1.07 -3.90 12.78
N SER A 591 -1.91 -2.88 12.66
CA SER A 591 -3.36 -2.97 12.81
C SER A 591 -4.02 -3.94 11.84
N LYS A 592 -5.05 -4.64 12.34
CA LYS A 592 -5.92 -5.58 11.62
C LYS A 592 -7.37 -5.30 11.96
N LEU A 593 -8.28 -5.66 11.07
CA LEU A 593 -9.72 -5.59 11.31
C LEU A 593 -10.20 -6.72 12.22
N ILE A 594 -11.06 -6.41 13.19
CA ILE A 594 -11.78 -7.40 14.01
C ILE A 594 -13.28 -7.15 13.98
N GLY A 595 -14.08 -8.20 14.22
CA GLY A 595 -15.54 -8.13 14.15
C GLY A 595 -16.08 -8.13 12.72
N GLU A 596 -17.29 -7.62 12.54
CA GLU A 596 -18.01 -7.62 11.28
C GLU A 596 -18.05 -6.22 10.66
N SER A 597 -18.47 -6.11 9.39
CA SER A 597 -18.58 -4.81 8.72
C SER A 597 -19.60 -3.91 9.45
N PRO A 598 -19.23 -2.65 9.78
CA PRO A 598 -20.10 -1.76 10.56
C PRO A 598 -21.43 -1.40 9.88
N ASP A 599 -21.52 -1.51 8.56
CA ASP A 599 -22.75 -1.30 7.81
C ASP A 599 -23.80 -2.41 8.03
N THR A 600 -23.43 -3.50 8.70
CA THR A 600 -24.38 -4.51 9.19
C THR A 600 -25.02 -4.14 10.52
N GLY A 601 -24.48 -3.12 11.21
CA GLY A 601 -24.87 -2.76 12.58
C GLY A 601 -24.18 -3.60 13.67
N SER A 602 -23.26 -4.48 13.29
CA SER A 602 -22.52 -5.34 14.22
C SER A 602 -21.30 -4.62 14.81
N VAL A 603 -20.88 -5.07 15.99
CA VAL A 603 -19.65 -4.57 16.62
C VAL A 603 -18.42 -4.92 15.78
N TYR A 604 -17.53 -3.97 15.68
CA TYR A 604 -16.29 -4.06 14.92
C TYR A 604 -15.18 -3.29 15.61
N GLY A 605 -13.96 -3.43 15.09
CA GLY A 605 -12.84 -2.62 15.54
C GLY A 605 -11.53 -2.97 14.87
N TYR A 606 -10.46 -2.62 15.56
CA TYR A 606 -9.08 -2.82 15.11
C TYR A 606 -8.24 -3.43 16.22
N SER A 607 -7.31 -4.28 15.86
CA SER A 607 -6.38 -4.92 16.79
C SER A 607 -4.96 -4.79 16.25
N ALA A 608 -4.05 -4.25 17.04
CA ALA A 608 -2.68 -4.02 16.67
C ALA A 608 -1.74 -4.56 17.74
N TRP A 609 -0.70 -5.30 17.35
CA TRP A 609 0.22 -5.95 18.29
C TRP A 609 1.67 -5.85 17.83
N GLU A 610 2.54 -5.66 18.82
CA GLU A 610 3.98 -5.81 18.71
C GLU A 610 4.46 -6.65 19.90
N ASN A 611 4.89 -7.87 19.63
CA ASN A 611 5.18 -8.87 20.67
C ASN A 611 3.96 -9.10 21.59
N ALA A 612 4.12 -8.91 22.90
CA ALA A 612 3.05 -9.03 23.91
C ALA A 612 2.39 -7.68 24.26
N ASN A 613 2.66 -6.62 23.48
CA ASN A 613 2.04 -5.31 23.66
C ASN A 613 1.02 -5.07 22.57
N GLY A 614 -0.20 -4.67 22.92
CA GLY A 614 -1.29 -4.53 21.99
C GLY A 614 -2.23 -3.38 22.27
N ILE A 615 -2.90 -2.91 21.23
CA ILE A 615 -3.99 -1.94 21.30
C ILE A 615 -5.17 -2.54 20.54
N VAL A 616 -6.32 -2.62 21.19
CA VAL A 616 -7.55 -3.15 20.62
C VAL A 616 -8.66 -2.10 20.79
N SER A 617 -9.26 -1.69 19.68
CA SER A 617 -10.47 -0.87 19.69
C SER A 617 -11.69 -1.70 19.31
N VAL A 618 -12.82 -1.40 19.93
CA VAL A 618 -14.12 -1.95 19.57
C VAL A 618 -15.16 -0.84 19.56
N ARG A 619 -16.05 -0.86 18.57
CA ARG A 619 -17.14 0.10 18.42
C ARG A 619 -18.46 -0.60 18.15
N ASN A 620 -19.50 -0.16 18.86
CA ASN A 620 -20.88 -0.49 18.58
C ASN A 620 -21.49 0.56 17.63
N PRO A 621 -21.77 0.27 16.34
CA PRO A 621 -22.34 1.24 15.43
C PRO A 621 -23.86 1.38 15.53
N ALA A 622 -24.53 0.52 16.30
CA ALA A 622 -25.98 0.44 16.36
C ALA A 622 -26.57 1.24 17.52
N ASN A 623 -27.86 1.56 17.39
CA ASN A 623 -28.65 2.25 18.43
C ASN A 623 -29.26 1.26 19.46
N LYS A 624 -28.49 0.25 19.83
CA LYS A 624 -28.84 -0.75 20.87
C LYS A 624 -27.58 -1.26 21.53
N LYS A 625 -27.71 -1.67 22.78
CA LYS A 625 -26.62 -2.32 23.52
C LYS A 625 -26.23 -3.63 22.86
N GLN A 626 -24.92 -3.90 22.76
CA GLN A 626 -24.38 -5.12 22.21
C GLN A 626 -23.21 -5.63 23.05
N SER A 627 -23.07 -6.97 23.10
CA SER A 627 -21.90 -7.63 23.70
C SER A 627 -20.99 -8.12 22.58
N PHE A 628 -19.68 -8.03 22.79
CA PHE A 628 -18.69 -8.52 21.86
C PHE A 628 -17.59 -9.26 22.59
N SER A 629 -17.11 -10.35 22.00
CA SER A 629 -16.00 -11.13 22.55
C SER A 629 -14.95 -11.40 21.47
N PHE A 630 -13.68 -11.36 21.84
CA PHE A 630 -12.56 -11.71 20.98
C PHE A 630 -11.53 -12.54 21.75
N ILE A 631 -10.80 -13.38 21.03
CA ILE A 631 -9.75 -14.23 21.59
C ILE A 631 -8.40 -13.57 21.33
N LEU A 632 -7.54 -13.55 22.35
CA LEU A 632 -6.17 -13.05 22.24
C LEU A 632 -5.29 -14.09 21.55
N ASP A 633 -5.40 -14.18 20.24
CA ASP A 633 -4.71 -15.18 19.44
C ASP A 633 -3.97 -14.58 18.23
N ARG A 634 -3.38 -15.45 17.44
CA ARG A 634 -2.60 -15.10 16.24
C ARG A 634 -3.45 -14.42 15.15
N ILE A 635 -4.77 -14.71 15.11
CA ILE A 635 -5.67 -14.11 14.10
C ILE A 635 -5.76 -12.60 14.30
N ILE A 636 -5.88 -12.16 15.53
CA ILE A 636 -5.91 -10.72 15.87
C ILE A 636 -4.51 -10.11 16.06
N GLY A 637 -3.46 -10.92 15.96
CA GLY A 637 -2.06 -10.45 15.94
C GLY A 637 -1.25 -10.76 17.20
N VAL A 638 -1.83 -11.40 18.22
CA VAL A 638 -1.10 -11.77 19.44
C VAL A 638 -0.07 -12.85 19.14
N VAL A 639 1.13 -12.68 19.65
CA VAL A 639 2.19 -13.68 19.52
C VAL A 639 1.92 -14.88 20.43
N GLU A 640 2.14 -16.07 19.90
CA GLU A 640 2.04 -17.30 20.68
C GLU A 640 3.01 -17.29 21.88
N GLY A 641 2.54 -17.69 23.05
CA GLY A 641 3.31 -17.63 24.29
C GLY A 641 3.30 -16.27 24.99
N ALA A 642 2.51 -15.29 24.51
CA ALA A 642 2.28 -14.05 25.27
C ALA A 642 1.53 -14.36 26.57
N GLU A 643 2.07 -13.95 27.71
CA GLU A 643 1.55 -14.23 29.05
C GLU A 643 1.63 -13.01 29.97
N ASN A 644 0.83 -13.01 31.02
CA ASN A 644 0.87 -12.01 32.09
C ASN A 644 0.65 -10.56 31.63
N MET A 645 -0.10 -10.35 30.57
CA MET A 645 -0.43 -9.02 30.07
C MET A 645 -1.42 -8.31 31.00
N THR A 646 -1.15 -7.04 31.26
CA THR A 646 -2.08 -6.13 31.95
C THR A 646 -2.92 -5.41 30.90
N CYS A 647 -4.22 -5.25 31.14
CA CYS A 647 -5.12 -4.49 30.29
C CYS A 647 -5.51 -3.16 30.98
N VAL A 648 -5.46 -2.08 30.20
CA VAL A 648 -5.88 -0.74 30.61
C VAL A 648 -6.88 -0.22 29.59
N THR A 649 -8.01 0.32 30.03
CA THR A 649 -8.92 1.07 29.17
C THR A 649 -8.33 2.45 28.90
N VAL A 650 -8.18 2.82 27.62
CA VAL A 650 -7.69 4.14 27.18
C VAL A 650 -8.84 5.08 26.85
N LEU A 651 -9.90 4.56 26.21
CA LEU A 651 -11.13 5.29 25.88
C LEU A 651 -12.34 4.50 26.39
N PRO A 652 -13.37 5.14 26.98
CA PRO A 652 -13.64 6.59 27.02
C PRO A 652 -12.74 7.38 27.96
N TYR A 653 -12.19 6.76 29.00
CA TYR A 653 -11.28 7.38 29.97
C TYR A 653 -10.20 6.36 30.35
N THR A 654 -9.01 6.86 30.67
CA THR A 654 -7.97 5.99 31.22
C THR A 654 -8.40 5.49 32.60
N GLU A 655 -8.61 4.19 32.71
CA GLU A 655 -9.02 3.50 33.93
C GLU A 655 -7.79 2.87 34.61
N LYS A 656 -7.98 2.41 35.85
CA LYS A 656 -6.97 1.57 36.52
C LYS A 656 -6.79 0.28 35.71
N PRO A 657 -5.56 -0.29 35.73
CA PRO A 657 -5.35 -1.61 35.11
C PRO A 657 -6.32 -2.63 35.71
N ASP A 658 -6.84 -3.51 34.84
CA ASP A 658 -7.60 -4.68 35.31
C ASP A 658 -6.70 -5.51 36.21
N GLU A 659 -7.26 -6.03 37.31
CA GLU A 659 -6.56 -6.94 38.23
C GLU A 659 -6.28 -8.30 37.57
N ARG A 660 -7.07 -8.66 36.54
CA ARG A 660 -6.86 -9.85 35.74
C ARG A 660 -5.62 -9.71 34.84
N LYS A 661 -4.84 -10.78 34.83
CA LYS A 661 -3.78 -10.95 33.83
C LYS A 661 -4.30 -11.76 32.65
N TYR A 662 -3.88 -11.37 31.46
CA TYR A 662 -4.29 -11.99 30.21
C TYR A 662 -3.13 -12.73 29.57
N SER A 663 -3.44 -13.82 28.89
CA SER A 663 -2.48 -14.65 28.17
C SER A 663 -3.02 -15.01 26.78
N TYR A 664 -2.14 -15.50 25.93
CA TYR A 664 -2.52 -16.05 24.63
C TYR A 664 -3.61 -17.12 24.80
N GLY A 665 -4.67 -17.04 24.01
CA GLY A 665 -5.85 -17.92 24.08
C GLY A 665 -6.97 -17.42 25.00
N ASP A 666 -6.74 -16.39 25.82
CA ASP A 666 -7.80 -15.82 26.68
C ASP A 666 -8.86 -15.10 25.86
N THR A 667 -10.11 -15.21 26.33
CA THR A 667 -11.24 -14.46 25.77
C THR A 667 -11.45 -13.16 26.56
N VAL A 668 -11.58 -12.07 25.83
CA VAL A 668 -11.97 -10.76 26.33
C VAL A 668 -13.40 -10.49 25.89
N SER A 669 -14.28 -10.17 26.83
CA SER A 669 -15.69 -9.83 26.57
C SER A 669 -15.99 -8.42 27.04
N VAL A 670 -16.76 -7.67 26.26
CA VAL A 670 -17.12 -6.29 26.53
C VAL A 670 -18.58 -6.02 26.16
N ASP A 671 -19.29 -5.33 27.02
CA ASP A 671 -20.60 -4.77 26.74
C ASP A 671 -20.47 -3.32 26.33
N LEU A 672 -21.12 -2.96 25.25
CA LEU A 672 -21.06 -1.65 24.63
C LEU A 672 -22.44 -1.01 24.56
N GLU A 673 -22.56 0.19 25.09
CA GLU A 673 -23.74 1.03 24.88
C GLU A 673 -23.89 1.45 23.42
N PRO A 674 -25.05 1.99 22.99
CA PRO A 674 -25.23 2.52 21.65
C PRO A 674 -24.13 3.53 21.27
N HIS A 675 -23.50 3.34 20.11
CA HIS A 675 -22.43 4.19 19.58
C HIS A 675 -21.18 4.32 20.45
N GLU A 676 -21.02 3.44 21.43
CA GLU A 676 -19.85 3.44 22.31
C GLU A 676 -18.61 2.93 21.57
N ILE A 677 -17.48 3.56 21.88
CA ILE A 677 -16.13 3.15 21.48
C ILE A 677 -15.35 2.84 22.74
N ARG A 678 -14.67 1.69 22.76
CA ARG A 678 -13.68 1.37 23.79
C ARG A 678 -12.35 1.04 23.16
N ILE A 679 -11.27 1.53 23.77
CA ILE A 679 -9.91 1.22 23.39
C ILE A 679 -9.19 0.64 24.58
N PHE A 680 -8.58 -0.53 24.39
CA PHE A 680 -7.82 -1.27 25.38
C PHE A 680 -6.35 -1.28 25.00
N LYS A 681 -5.47 -1.06 25.97
CA LYS A 681 -4.03 -1.25 25.82
C LYS A 681 -3.59 -2.42 26.69
N PHE A 682 -3.01 -3.42 26.04
CA PHE A 682 -2.40 -4.58 26.67
C PHE A 682 -0.90 -4.38 26.75
N THR A 683 -0.28 -4.71 27.88
CA THR A 683 1.16 -4.59 28.05
C THR A 683 1.70 -5.66 28.99
N ASN A 684 2.85 -6.23 28.66
CA ASN A 684 3.58 -7.16 29.51
C ASN A 684 4.48 -6.42 30.53
N GLU A 685 4.59 -5.11 30.43
CA GLU A 685 5.33 -4.30 31.37
C GLU A 685 4.49 -4.06 32.63
N ASN A 686 5.13 -4.06 33.81
CA ASN A 686 4.49 -3.55 35.01
C ASN A 686 4.19 -2.06 34.81
N THR A 687 2.96 -1.74 34.46
CA THR A 687 2.52 -0.33 34.36
C THR A 687 2.70 0.29 35.73
N ALA A 688 3.64 1.25 35.84
CA ALA A 688 3.80 2.01 37.05
C ALA A 688 2.44 2.66 37.40
N PRO A 689 2.03 2.62 38.67
CA PRO A 689 0.77 3.24 39.08
C PRO A 689 0.79 4.72 38.69
N LEU A 690 -0.38 5.23 38.29
CA LEU A 690 -0.53 6.63 37.93
C LEU A 690 -0.05 7.50 39.11
N LYS A 691 1.01 8.27 38.88
CA LYS A 691 1.58 9.15 39.89
C LYS A 691 1.51 10.59 39.41
N LEU A 692 1.05 11.45 40.28
CA LEU A 692 1.22 12.87 40.11
C LEU A 692 2.72 13.18 40.15
N THR A 693 3.27 13.69 39.06
CA THR A 693 4.70 14.01 38.94
C THR A 693 4.99 15.47 39.26
N GLU A 694 4.03 16.36 39.00
CA GLU A 694 4.15 17.78 39.25
C GLU A 694 2.75 18.38 39.47
N ALA A 695 2.67 19.36 40.38
CA ALA A 695 1.53 20.27 40.52
C ALA A 695 2.05 21.69 40.52
N LYS A 696 1.62 22.50 39.60
CA LYS A 696 2.07 23.87 39.41
C LYS A 696 0.90 24.84 39.41
N PHE A 697 0.91 25.82 40.27
CA PHE A 697 -0.02 26.93 40.20
C PHE A 697 0.38 27.85 39.04
N ILE A 698 -0.55 28.00 38.08
CA ILE A 698 -0.37 28.90 36.94
C ILE A 698 -0.86 30.30 37.30
N ASP A 699 -2.00 30.37 37.99
CA ASP A 699 -2.57 31.60 38.53
C ASP A 699 -3.45 31.29 39.77
N GLU A 700 -4.15 32.30 40.30
CA GLU A 700 -5.01 32.15 41.50
C GLU A 700 -6.20 31.16 41.33
N LYS A 701 -6.51 30.75 40.11
CA LYS A 701 -7.66 29.87 39.78
C LYS A 701 -7.28 28.59 39.02
N THR A 702 -6.02 28.47 38.57
CA THR A 702 -5.58 27.43 37.69
C THR A 702 -4.38 26.68 38.29
N VAL A 703 -4.52 25.35 38.37
CA VAL A 703 -3.44 24.45 38.77
C VAL A 703 -3.21 23.42 37.66
N GLU A 704 -1.99 23.35 37.18
CA GLU A 704 -1.54 22.32 36.26
C GLU A 704 -1.09 21.08 37.05
N PHE A 705 -1.63 19.93 36.72
CA PHE A 705 -1.20 18.63 37.24
C PHE A 705 -0.53 17.83 36.13
N ARG A 706 0.67 17.33 36.37
CA ARG A 706 1.37 16.41 35.49
C ARG A 706 1.45 15.04 36.13
N PHE A 707 1.20 14.04 35.30
CA PHE A 707 1.24 12.65 35.72
C PHE A 707 2.29 11.90 34.90
N ASN A 708 2.74 10.75 35.38
CA ASN A 708 3.64 9.85 34.67
C ASN A 708 2.99 9.11 33.49
N SER A 709 1.71 9.36 33.22
CA SER A 709 0.94 8.82 32.10
C SER A 709 -0.16 9.79 31.71
N HIS A 710 -0.66 9.71 30.46
CA HIS A 710 -1.81 10.49 30.03
C HIS A 710 -3.06 10.13 30.80
N ILE A 711 -3.78 11.13 31.28
CA ILE A 711 -5.07 10.97 31.96
C ILE A 711 -6.14 11.82 31.29
N ALA A 712 -7.32 11.26 31.12
CA ALA A 712 -8.51 12.05 30.83
C ALA A 712 -9.25 12.34 32.16
N VAL A 713 -9.47 13.61 32.45
CA VAL A 713 -10.20 14.04 33.65
C VAL A 713 -11.68 14.18 33.30
N LYS A 714 -12.53 13.41 33.95
CA LYS A 714 -13.97 13.59 33.85
C LYS A 714 -14.35 14.88 34.60
N LYS A 715 -14.93 15.87 33.91
CA LYS A 715 -15.50 17.06 34.52
C LYS A 715 -16.76 16.74 35.28
#